data_c8b4b4f1d93819b9966ee6e2b44bd32a
#
_entry.id   c8b4b4f1d93819b9966ee6e2b44bd32a
#
_cell.length_a   1.000
_cell.length_b   1.000
_cell.length_c   1.000
_cell.angle_alpha   90.00
_cell.angle_beta   90.00
_cell.angle_gamma   90.00
#
_symmetry.space_group_name_H-M   'P 1'
#
loop_
_entity.id
_entity.type
_entity.pdbx_description
1 polymer ?
#
loop_
_entity_poly.entity_id
_entity_poly.type
_entity_poly.pdbx_seq_one_letter_code
_entity_poly.pdbx_strand_id
1 'polypeptide(L)'
;MKQNILFYLIALLFFPLYEMQAAHQPEFSTAGFYELANSGREVYSMNPAWRFHKGAATGAEATDFNDRNWKMVSLPDGIEYVPTEASGCINYQGEVWYRKHFTPADELKGKKLFLHFEAIMGKSKVFVNGNLLTEHFGGYLPVVVDVTDALNWETDNVIAVWADNSNDPSYPPCKAQDVLDYTYFGGIYRDCWLIAHRPVFITDPNFENEMAGGGLFVSYDKVSDTSAEIILKAHIRNDSKKNFKGVVEYELQQPDGTQAAFLNDVIQVRPGKAVTSKDKIMLKSPLLWSPETPTLYNLIVRIRDNEGNVVDGYRRRIGIRSVEFKGKDGFWLNGKPYPSPLIGANRHQDFAVVGNAVANSIHWRDAKKLRDAGMKVIRNAHCPQDPAFMDACDELGLFVIVNTPGWQFWNDAPEFAQRVYSDIRNLVRRDRNHPCVWLWEPILNETWYPADFAQNTLDIVNQEYPYPYCYSGCDSEARGHEVYPVLFTHPANADKDWAIKSLDPKITYFTREWGDNVDDWNSHNSPSRVARNWGEQAMLIQAQHYAAPRYPFTCYDVLCRTPRQHVGGCLWHSFDHQRGYHPDPFYGGVMDVFRQPKYAYYMFKAQRSPEKQDRLFETGPMVHIAHEMTPFSPKDVTVYSNCDEVRLTYNKGGKTWTYTKPATKEGMPSPVITFKDIYDFMIDKNMSMRKKKQDEVFLLAEGIIDGKVVATHEVRPARRPEKLLLWVDNENTDLKADGSDFVTVVAAIADKNGNIKRLNNYYVKFHVEGEGRILGGANILANPAPVKWGTAPVLIQSTLKPGKIKITASVLFEGSQMPASAVLELESKPAAHPFIYTESEAALIPMSSDSPFGQSAAKSASELEQERLLKERNAQRLKEVEKQQADFGEKK
;
A
#
# COMPACT_ATOMS: atom_id res chain seq x y z
N MET A 1 -59.23 15.67 21.15
CA MET A 1 -58.02 15.03 21.71
C MET A 1 -57.76 13.66 21.07
N LYS A 2 -57.82 13.53 19.74
CA LYS A 2 -57.53 12.30 18.97
C LYS A 2 -56.96 12.54 17.55
N GLN A 3 -56.17 13.59 17.35
CA GLN A 3 -55.59 13.90 16.03
C GLN A 3 -54.06 14.17 16.04
N ASN A 4 -53.37 14.06 17.19
CA ASN A 4 -51.95 14.36 17.26
C ASN A 4 -51.03 13.13 17.49
N ILE A 5 -51.52 11.90 17.32
CA ILE A 5 -50.72 10.68 17.48
C ILE A 5 -50.27 10.04 16.15
N LEU A 6 -50.82 10.48 15.02
CA LEU A 6 -50.52 9.90 13.72
C LEU A 6 -49.32 10.56 12.98
N PHE A 7 -48.83 11.69 13.49
CA PHE A 7 -47.68 12.40 12.85
C PHE A 7 -46.32 12.02 13.42
N TYR A 8 -46.26 11.30 14.56
CA TYR A 8 -44.98 10.84 15.15
C TYR A 8 -44.54 9.43 14.70
N LEU A 9 -45.40 8.68 14.01
CA LEU A 9 -45.12 7.31 13.54
C LEU A 9 -44.63 7.25 12.08
N ILE A 10 -44.69 8.37 11.33
CA ILE A 10 -44.21 8.42 9.91
C ILE A 10 -42.77 8.99 9.82
N ALA A 11 -42.25 9.63 10.86
CA ALA A 11 -40.87 10.15 10.87
C ALA A 11 -39.80 9.09 11.21
N LEU A 12 -40.18 7.85 11.50
CA LEU A 12 -39.28 6.74 11.85
C LEU A 12 -39.03 5.74 10.72
N LEU A 13 -39.54 6.00 9.50
CA LEU A 13 -39.48 5.05 8.36
C LEU A 13 -38.64 5.52 7.15
N PHE A 14 -37.88 6.59 7.29
CA PHE A 14 -36.93 7.03 6.28
C PHE A 14 -35.51 7.22 6.84
N PHE A 15 -35.07 6.35 7.74
CA PHE A 15 -33.65 6.00 7.74
C PHE A 15 -33.47 4.99 6.59
N PRO A 16 -32.60 5.25 5.60
CA PRO A 16 -32.18 4.20 4.71
C PRO A 16 -31.62 3.11 5.65
N LEU A 17 -32.21 1.93 5.61
CA LEU A 17 -31.55 0.72 6.03
C LEU A 17 -30.26 0.64 5.18
N TYR A 18 -29.17 1.24 5.65
CA TYR A 18 -27.86 0.75 5.30
C TYR A 18 -27.92 -0.70 5.77
N GLU A 19 -28.10 -1.63 4.84
CA GLU A 19 -27.70 -3.00 5.05
C GLU A 19 -26.28 -2.89 5.57
N MET A 20 -26.07 -3.17 6.86
CA MET A 20 -24.73 -3.33 7.38
C MET A 20 -24.16 -4.54 6.65
N GLN A 21 -23.51 -4.27 5.53
CA GLN A 21 -22.71 -5.28 4.86
C GLN A 21 -21.73 -5.79 5.90
N ALA A 22 -21.67 -7.10 6.11
CA ALA A 22 -20.74 -7.69 7.04
C ALA A 22 -19.34 -7.19 6.72
N ALA A 23 -18.56 -6.84 7.76
CA ALA A 23 -17.21 -6.35 7.57
C ALA A 23 -16.40 -7.38 6.75
N HIS A 24 -15.73 -6.92 5.71
CA HIS A 24 -14.86 -7.78 4.91
C HIS A 24 -13.65 -8.22 5.74
N GLN A 25 -13.27 -9.48 5.61
CA GLN A 25 -12.12 -10.06 6.28
C GLN A 25 -11.06 -10.40 5.22
N PRO A 26 -10.15 -9.47 4.90
CA PRO A 26 -9.05 -9.78 4.00
C PRO A 26 -8.23 -10.93 4.55
N GLU A 27 -7.86 -11.85 3.68
CA GLU A 27 -6.96 -12.97 3.99
C GLU A 27 -5.62 -12.74 3.33
N PHE A 28 -4.56 -12.78 4.11
CA PHE A 28 -3.20 -12.55 3.63
C PHE A 28 -2.40 -13.85 3.59
N SER A 29 -1.54 -13.98 2.59
CA SER A 29 -0.63 -15.11 2.50
C SER A 29 0.50 -14.98 3.53
N THR A 30 0.98 -16.12 4.02
CA THR A 30 2.15 -16.21 4.90
C THR A 30 3.27 -16.84 4.10
N ALA A 31 4.39 -16.18 3.94
CA ALA A 31 5.48 -16.67 3.09
C ALA A 31 5.01 -17.13 1.69
N GLY A 32 4.00 -16.46 1.15
CA GLY A 32 3.45 -16.74 -0.17
C GLY A 32 2.48 -17.94 -0.26
N PHE A 33 1.98 -18.48 0.82
CA PHE A 33 0.95 -19.52 0.86
C PHE A 33 -0.13 -19.20 1.91
N TYR A 34 -1.25 -19.91 1.85
CA TYR A 34 -2.31 -19.87 2.86
C TYR A 34 -2.35 -21.20 3.60
N GLU A 35 -2.54 -21.17 4.91
CA GLU A 35 -2.61 -22.38 5.72
C GLU A 35 -3.75 -23.32 5.28
N LEU A 36 -3.49 -24.59 5.44
CA LEU A 36 -4.46 -25.66 5.23
C LEU A 36 -4.54 -26.51 6.50
N ALA A 37 -5.71 -26.59 7.08
CA ALA A 37 -5.94 -27.37 8.29
C ALA A 37 -5.49 -28.83 8.13
N ASN A 38 -4.81 -29.36 9.15
CA ASN A 38 -4.31 -30.73 9.18
C ASN A 38 -3.36 -31.11 8.02
N SER A 39 -2.65 -30.15 7.48
CA SER A 39 -1.72 -30.36 6.35
C SER A 39 -0.35 -30.89 6.76
N GLY A 40 0.00 -30.88 8.05
CA GLY A 40 1.36 -31.16 8.52
C GLY A 40 2.29 -29.95 8.49
N ARG A 41 1.82 -28.82 7.96
CA ARG A 41 2.48 -27.51 8.01
C ARG A 41 1.76 -26.61 9.02
N GLU A 42 2.52 -25.94 9.85
CA GLU A 42 2.01 -25.00 10.87
C GLU A 42 2.76 -23.68 10.76
N VAL A 43 2.05 -22.60 11.03
CA VAL A 43 2.57 -21.22 10.98
C VAL A 43 2.35 -20.55 12.32
N TYR A 44 3.38 -19.90 12.82
CA TYR A 44 3.34 -19.13 14.04
C TYR A 44 3.85 -17.72 13.75
N SER A 45 3.14 -16.73 14.26
CA SER A 45 3.62 -15.35 14.20
C SER A 45 4.72 -15.14 15.25
N MET A 46 5.86 -14.67 14.78
CA MET A 46 6.98 -14.26 15.62
C MET A 46 6.96 -12.76 15.94
N ASN A 47 5.92 -12.04 15.47
CA ASN A 47 5.85 -10.59 15.58
C ASN A 47 5.88 -10.02 17.00
N PRO A 48 5.14 -10.59 18.00
CA PRO A 48 5.11 -9.99 19.33
C PRO A 48 6.41 -10.12 20.10
N ALA A 49 6.65 -9.17 20.99
CA ALA A 49 7.62 -9.27 22.08
C ALA A 49 9.08 -9.49 21.64
N TRP A 50 9.62 -8.57 20.85
CA TRP A 50 11.04 -8.44 20.58
C TRP A 50 11.67 -7.40 21.50
N ARG A 51 12.85 -7.71 22.02
CA ARG A 51 13.69 -6.75 22.73
C ARG A 51 14.52 -5.99 21.72
N PHE A 52 14.37 -4.69 21.72
CA PHE A 52 14.93 -3.77 20.73
C PHE A 52 15.96 -2.84 21.33
N HIS A 53 17.07 -2.66 20.65
CA HIS A 53 18.12 -1.69 20.97
C HIS A 53 18.52 -0.88 19.75
N LYS A 54 18.57 0.43 19.90
CA LYS A 54 19.00 1.36 18.87
C LYS A 54 20.50 1.67 19.08
N GLY A 55 21.32 1.41 18.07
CA GLY A 55 22.76 1.58 18.10
C GLY A 55 23.53 0.28 18.27
N ALA A 56 24.85 0.40 18.35
CA ALA A 56 25.75 -0.75 18.52
C ALA A 56 25.59 -1.43 19.89
N ALA A 57 25.62 -2.75 19.90
CA ALA A 57 25.61 -3.58 21.12
C ALA A 57 26.54 -4.76 20.94
N THR A 58 27.81 -4.55 21.28
CA THR A 58 28.85 -5.57 21.11
C THR A 58 28.53 -6.82 21.93
N GLY A 59 28.52 -7.99 21.27
CA GLY A 59 28.22 -9.27 21.90
C GLY A 59 26.73 -9.59 22.00
N ALA A 60 25.86 -8.76 21.42
CA ALA A 60 24.40 -8.96 21.50
C ALA A 60 23.89 -10.20 20.74
N GLU A 61 24.75 -10.88 19.96
CA GLU A 61 24.48 -12.20 19.39
C GLU A 61 24.53 -13.33 20.44
N ALA A 62 25.26 -13.15 21.55
CA ALA A 62 25.46 -14.17 22.55
C ALA A 62 24.23 -14.44 23.42
N THR A 63 24.05 -15.69 23.85
CA THR A 63 22.89 -16.11 24.65
C THR A 63 22.86 -15.51 26.04
N ASP A 64 24.04 -15.26 26.63
CA ASP A 64 24.22 -14.70 27.97
C ASP A 64 24.22 -13.16 28.00
N PHE A 65 24.08 -12.52 26.87
CA PHE A 65 23.99 -11.05 26.80
C PHE A 65 22.79 -10.53 27.58
N ASN A 66 23.00 -9.50 28.41
CA ASN A 66 21.95 -8.93 29.25
C ASN A 66 21.12 -7.88 28.49
N ASP A 67 19.98 -8.28 27.97
CA ASP A 67 19.04 -7.44 27.23
C ASP A 67 17.76 -7.06 28.04
N ARG A 68 17.74 -7.28 29.36
CA ARG A 68 16.55 -7.06 30.21
C ARG A 68 16.02 -5.63 30.21
N ASN A 69 16.89 -4.66 29.95
CA ASN A 69 16.56 -3.24 29.91
C ASN A 69 16.26 -2.74 28.50
N TRP A 70 16.25 -3.62 27.49
CA TRP A 70 15.91 -3.24 26.15
C TRP A 70 14.41 -2.96 26.00
N LYS A 71 14.06 -2.06 25.10
CA LYS A 71 12.66 -1.74 24.80
C LYS A 71 11.95 -2.96 24.23
N MET A 72 10.73 -3.23 24.69
CA MET A 72 9.89 -4.26 24.10
C MET A 72 9.08 -3.68 22.92
N VAL A 73 9.16 -4.33 21.76
CA VAL A 73 8.43 -3.95 20.53
C VAL A 73 7.70 -5.14 19.92
N SER A 74 6.71 -4.86 19.08
CA SER A 74 6.10 -5.86 18.17
C SER A 74 6.42 -5.48 16.74
N LEU A 75 6.64 -6.50 15.89
CA LEU A 75 6.79 -6.34 14.45
C LEU A 75 5.41 -6.17 13.77
N PRO A 76 5.32 -5.47 12.67
CA PRO A 76 6.32 -4.63 12.00
C PRO A 76 6.81 -3.48 12.86
N ASP A 77 8.14 -3.23 12.91
CA ASP A 77 8.76 -2.15 13.68
C ASP A 77 9.70 -1.31 12.80
N GLY A 78 9.48 0.00 12.79
CA GLY A 78 10.25 0.97 11.99
C GLY A 78 11.35 1.67 12.78
N ILE A 79 11.85 1.07 13.87
CA ILE A 79 12.86 1.64 14.79
C ILE A 79 12.25 2.71 15.70
N GLU A 80 11.52 3.65 15.15
CA GLU A 80 10.97 4.79 15.87
C GLU A 80 9.66 5.27 15.22
N TYR A 81 8.85 5.96 16.00
CA TYR A 81 7.77 6.75 15.44
C TYR A 81 8.33 8.10 15.00
N VAL A 82 7.94 8.50 13.81
CA VAL A 82 8.41 9.74 13.17
C VAL A 82 7.30 10.78 13.13
N PRO A 83 7.62 12.07 13.01
CA PRO A 83 6.60 13.08 12.73
C PRO A 83 5.73 12.69 11.54
N THR A 84 4.47 13.11 11.55
CA THR A 84 3.48 12.82 10.51
C THR A 84 4.03 13.05 9.09
N GLU A 85 4.83 14.09 8.92
CA GLU A 85 5.49 14.46 7.66
C GLU A 85 7.00 14.43 7.89
N ALA A 86 7.59 13.23 7.91
CA ALA A 86 8.95 12.95 8.34
C ALA A 86 9.96 12.99 7.18
N SER A 87 9.95 14.05 6.39
CA SER A 87 10.90 14.24 5.29
C SER A 87 12.19 14.95 5.74
N GLY A 88 13.18 15.00 4.85
CA GLY A 88 14.47 15.67 5.11
C GLY A 88 15.48 14.76 5.79
N CYS A 89 15.37 13.45 5.60
CA CYS A 89 16.32 12.48 6.14
C CYS A 89 16.45 12.54 7.68
N ILE A 90 15.31 12.72 8.37
CA ILE A 90 15.28 12.85 9.84
C ILE A 90 15.15 11.51 10.55
N ASN A 91 14.83 10.44 9.81
CA ASN A 91 14.75 9.08 10.33
C ASN A 91 16.11 8.58 10.81
N TYR A 92 16.10 7.67 11.78
CA TYR A 92 17.32 7.02 12.24
C TYR A 92 17.99 6.22 11.11
N GLN A 93 19.31 6.35 11.01
CA GLN A 93 20.17 5.61 10.09
C GLN A 93 21.35 5.05 10.88
N GLY A 94 21.50 3.74 10.89
CA GLY A 94 22.56 3.06 11.64
C GLY A 94 22.15 1.70 12.16
N GLU A 95 22.99 1.17 13.00
CA GLU A 95 22.84 -0.18 13.58
C GLU A 95 21.66 -0.24 14.55
N VAL A 96 20.96 -1.35 14.50
CA VAL A 96 19.94 -1.74 15.48
C VAL A 96 20.03 -3.23 15.78
N TRP A 97 19.54 -3.61 16.95
CA TRP A 97 19.47 -5.00 17.36
C TRP A 97 18.05 -5.35 17.82
N TYR A 98 17.60 -6.53 17.40
CA TYR A 98 16.38 -7.17 17.86
C TYR A 98 16.74 -8.51 18.48
N ARG A 99 16.20 -8.83 19.66
CA ARG A 99 16.39 -10.13 20.31
C ARG A 99 15.04 -10.69 20.72
N LYS A 100 14.83 -11.97 20.44
CA LYS A 100 13.66 -12.70 20.85
C LYS A 100 14.04 -13.96 21.59
N HIS A 101 13.44 -14.13 22.75
CA HIS A 101 13.58 -15.31 23.58
C HIS A 101 12.39 -16.23 23.40
N PHE A 102 12.64 -17.51 23.24
CA PHE A 102 11.56 -18.50 23.21
C PHE A 102 12.03 -19.93 23.45
N THR A 103 11.14 -20.75 24.01
CA THR A 103 11.34 -22.20 24.13
C THR A 103 10.38 -22.87 23.13
N PRO A 104 10.90 -23.68 22.19
CA PRO A 104 10.02 -24.37 21.23
C PRO A 104 9.10 -25.35 21.96
N ALA A 105 7.84 -25.41 21.53
CA ALA A 105 6.88 -26.38 22.04
C ALA A 105 7.27 -27.81 21.65
N ASP A 106 6.97 -28.79 22.51
CA ASP A 106 7.34 -30.19 22.28
C ASP A 106 6.75 -30.76 20.99
N GLU A 107 5.62 -30.26 20.55
CA GLU A 107 4.93 -30.67 19.31
C GLU A 107 5.73 -30.33 18.05
N LEU A 108 6.71 -29.44 18.16
CA LEU A 108 7.61 -29.05 17.06
C LEU A 108 8.83 -29.98 16.94
N LYS A 109 9.09 -30.85 17.93
CA LYS A 109 10.22 -31.78 17.89
C LYS A 109 10.14 -32.70 16.67
N GLY A 110 11.24 -32.78 15.94
CA GLY A 110 11.36 -33.61 14.73
C GLY A 110 10.78 -32.99 13.46
N LYS A 111 10.25 -31.78 13.52
CA LYS A 111 9.87 -30.99 12.34
C LYS A 111 11.07 -30.17 11.83
N LYS A 112 10.97 -29.74 10.59
CA LYS A 112 11.82 -28.69 10.02
C LYS A 112 11.24 -27.33 10.41
N LEU A 113 12.08 -26.42 10.83
CA LEU A 113 11.68 -25.10 11.32
C LEU A 113 12.42 -24.01 10.54
N PHE A 114 11.65 -23.12 9.94
CA PHE A 114 12.16 -21.98 9.19
C PHE A 114 11.68 -20.67 9.80
N LEU A 115 12.61 -19.75 10.03
CA LEU A 115 12.25 -18.34 10.21
C LEU A 115 12.13 -17.69 8.83
N HIS A 116 11.04 -17.01 8.59
CA HIS A 116 10.78 -16.26 7.39
C HIS A 116 10.50 -14.82 7.75
N PHE A 117 11.47 -13.94 7.57
CA PHE A 117 11.29 -12.49 7.63
C PHE A 117 10.88 -12.03 6.24
N GLU A 118 9.75 -11.36 6.12
CA GLU A 118 9.29 -10.85 4.83
C GLU A 118 10.15 -9.71 4.30
N ALA A 119 10.76 -8.92 5.21
CA ALA A 119 11.85 -8.01 4.92
C ALA A 119 12.52 -7.48 6.21
N ILE A 120 13.81 -7.21 6.11
CA ILE A 120 14.62 -6.48 7.11
C ILE A 120 15.32 -5.36 6.35
N MET A 121 15.14 -4.10 6.77
CA MET A 121 15.68 -2.98 5.99
C MET A 121 17.20 -2.86 6.11
N GLY A 122 17.85 -2.82 4.95
CA GLY A 122 19.28 -2.57 4.82
C GLY A 122 20.13 -3.85 4.80
N LYS A 123 21.26 -3.82 5.46
CA LYS A 123 22.11 -4.98 5.68
C LYS A 123 21.73 -5.65 6.99
N SER A 124 21.62 -6.97 7.01
CA SER A 124 21.21 -7.68 8.20
C SER A 124 21.96 -8.99 8.43
N LYS A 125 22.01 -9.42 9.70
CA LYS A 125 22.57 -10.70 10.16
C LYS A 125 21.58 -11.34 11.12
N VAL A 126 21.31 -12.63 10.91
CA VAL A 126 20.44 -13.41 11.80
C VAL A 126 21.28 -14.45 12.53
N PHE A 127 21.22 -14.40 13.85
CA PHE A 127 21.88 -15.34 14.74
C PHE A 127 20.84 -16.16 15.51
N VAL A 128 21.14 -17.41 15.76
CA VAL A 128 20.42 -18.26 16.69
C VAL A 128 21.38 -18.86 17.67
N ASN A 129 21.14 -18.64 18.96
CA ASN A 129 22.01 -19.11 20.06
C ASN A 129 23.50 -18.75 19.87
N GLY A 130 23.76 -17.53 19.40
CA GLY A 130 25.11 -17.00 19.16
C GLY A 130 25.72 -17.39 17.81
N ASN A 131 25.09 -18.31 17.05
CA ASN A 131 25.61 -18.76 15.76
C ASN A 131 25.02 -17.92 14.62
N LEU A 132 25.88 -17.34 13.78
CA LEU A 132 25.45 -16.65 12.57
C LEU A 132 24.91 -17.68 11.56
N LEU A 133 23.62 -17.54 11.20
CA LEU A 133 22.97 -18.42 10.22
C LEU A 133 22.90 -17.79 8.82
N THR A 134 22.71 -16.48 8.74
CA THR A 134 22.68 -15.79 7.43
C THR A 134 23.09 -14.33 7.55
N GLU A 135 23.64 -13.81 6.46
CA GLU A 135 23.86 -12.39 6.20
C GLU A 135 23.10 -12.02 4.93
N HIS A 136 22.40 -10.90 4.96
CA HIS A 136 21.57 -10.43 3.83
C HIS A 136 21.87 -8.96 3.50
N PHE A 137 21.81 -8.63 2.22
CA PHE A 137 21.99 -7.28 1.68
C PHE A 137 20.77 -6.89 0.87
N GLY A 138 20.14 -5.79 1.22
CA GLY A 138 18.91 -5.29 0.62
C GLY A 138 17.79 -5.20 1.66
N GLY A 139 16.68 -4.55 1.31
CA GLY A 139 15.69 -4.21 2.33
C GLY A 139 14.26 -4.63 1.99
N TYR A 140 14.01 -5.33 0.88
CA TYR A 140 12.64 -5.42 0.34
C TYR A 140 12.19 -6.86 0.03
N LEU A 141 13.05 -7.83 0.20
CA LEU A 141 12.81 -9.23 -0.16
C LEU A 141 12.99 -10.14 1.06
N PRO A 142 12.43 -11.37 1.02
CA PRO A 142 12.46 -12.26 2.17
C PRO A 142 13.86 -12.69 2.60
N VAL A 143 14.04 -12.79 3.91
CA VAL A 143 15.20 -13.44 4.55
C VAL A 143 14.71 -14.72 5.20
N VAL A 144 15.05 -15.86 4.62
CA VAL A 144 14.55 -17.18 5.04
C VAL A 144 15.70 -17.99 5.62
N VAL A 145 15.52 -18.54 6.82
CA VAL A 145 16.58 -19.19 7.60
C VAL A 145 16.09 -20.53 8.15
N ASP A 146 16.78 -21.64 7.82
CA ASP A 146 16.57 -22.93 8.49
C ASP A 146 17.18 -22.89 9.88
N VAL A 147 16.36 -22.98 10.91
CA VAL A 147 16.79 -22.93 12.33
C VAL A 147 16.72 -24.29 13.01
N THR A 148 16.37 -25.35 12.28
CA THR A 148 16.08 -26.69 12.82
C THR A 148 17.17 -27.20 13.75
N ASP A 149 18.43 -27.16 13.28
CA ASP A 149 19.57 -27.72 14.01
C ASP A 149 20.21 -26.70 14.97
N ALA A 150 19.77 -25.45 14.95
CA ALA A 150 20.31 -24.38 15.80
C ALA A 150 19.55 -24.21 17.12
N LEU A 151 18.39 -24.87 17.26
CA LEU A 151 17.52 -24.72 18.44
C LEU A 151 17.83 -25.71 19.54
N ASN A 152 17.79 -25.25 20.77
CA ASN A 152 17.76 -26.04 22.00
C ASN A 152 16.30 -26.37 22.34
N TRP A 153 15.98 -27.61 22.61
CA TRP A 153 14.59 -28.07 22.84
C TRP A 153 14.14 -28.02 24.30
N GLU A 154 15.06 -27.89 25.23
CA GLU A 154 14.81 -27.96 26.67
C GLU A 154 15.11 -26.66 27.42
N THR A 155 15.67 -25.68 26.70
CA THR A 155 16.10 -24.41 27.27
C THR A 155 15.64 -23.26 26.37
N ASP A 156 15.70 -22.06 26.92
CA ASP A 156 15.45 -20.83 26.18
C ASP A 156 16.40 -20.68 24.99
N ASN A 157 15.88 -20.24 23.88
CA ASN A 157 16.62 -19.89 22.68
C ASN A 157 16.59 -18.38 22.47
N VAL A 158 17.67 -17.87 21.90
CA VAL A 158 17.80 -16.48 21.51
C VAL A 158 17.94 -16.36 20.01
N ILE A 159 16.99 -15.75 19.37
CA ILE A 159 17.12 -15.23 18.01
C ILE A 159 17.59 -13.79 18.14
N ALA A 160 18.76 -13.47 17.58
CA ALA A 160 19.27 -12.11 17.53
C ALA A 160 19.40 -11.66 16.08
N VAL A 161 18.88 -10.47 15.79
CA VAL A 161 18.96 -9.85 14.46
C VAL A 161 19.66 -8.52 14.59
N TRP A 162 20.79 -8.39 13.91
CA TRP A 162 21.46 -7.12 13.67
C TRP A 162 21.00 -6.57 12.32
N ALA A 163 20.67 -5.29 12.27
CA ALA A 163 20.33 -4.62 11.02
C ALA A 163 20.92 -3.21 10.97
N ASP A 164 21.23 -2.74 9.77
CA ASP A 164 21.79 -1.42 9.52
C ASP A 164 21.21 -0.82 8.23
N ASN A 165 20.53 0.31 8.37
CA ASN A 165 19.93 1.05 7.25
C ASN A 165 20.76 2.30 6.88
N SER A 166 22.00 2.42 7.30
CA SER A 166 22.88 3.51 6.88
C SER A 166 23.20 3.43 5.38
N ASN A 167 23.67 4.55 4.83
CA ASN A 167 24.05 4.64 3.43
C ASN A 167 25.17 3.65 3.10
N ASP A 168 24.90 2.70 2.21
CA ASP A 168 25.88 1.73 1.73
C ASP A 168 25.77 1.58 0.20
N PRO A 169 26.78 2.02 -0.58
CA PRO A 169 26.73 1.98 -2.03
C PRO A 169 26.91 0.58 -2.64
N SER A 170 27.07 -0.45 -1.83
CA SER A 170 27.41 -1.80 -2.29
C SER A 170 26.21 -2.68 -2.62
N TYR A 171 24.98 -2.25 -2.29
CA TYR A 171 23.73 -2.96 -2.60
C TYR A 171 22.56 -1.98 -2.83
N PRO A 172 21.50 -2.33 -3.59
CA PRO A 172 20.33 -1.49 -3.79
C PRO A 172 19.56 -1.22 -2.49
N PRO A 173 18.96 -0.01 -2.33
CA PRO A 173 18.86 1.09 -3.28
C PRO A 173 20.08 2.01 -3.33
N CYS A 174 21.03 1.88 -2.45
CA CYS A 174 22.41 2.39 -2.40
C CYS A 174 22.64 3.90 -2.59
N LYS A 175 21.74 4.65 -3.21
CA LYS A 175 21.81 6.09 -3.27
C LYS A 175 21.63 6.66 -1.85
N ALA A 176 22.47 7.62 -1.46
CA ALA A 176 22.40 8.21 -0.11
C ALA A 176 21.00 8.77 0.18
N GLN A 177 20.48 8.55 1.41
CA GLN A 177 19.10 8.91 1.74
C GLN A 177 18.81 10.40 1.63
N ASP A 178 19.81 11.27 1.92
CA ASP A 178 19.66 12.73 1.83
C ASP A 178 19.57 13.27 0.40
N VAL A 179 19.68 12.42 -0.61
CA VAL A 179 19.48 12.74 -2.02
C VAL A 179 18.45 11.85 -2.72
N LEU A 180 17.67 11.08 -1.93
CA LEU A 180 16.57 10.25 -2.42
C LEU A 180 15.23 11.00 -2.43
N ASP A 181 14.39 10.69 -3.42
CA ASP A 181 12.99 11.16 -3.47
C ASP A 181 12.03 10.30 -2.63
N TYR A 182 12.54 9.38 -1.85
CA TYR A 182 11.81 8.59 -0.86
C TYR A 182 12.72 8.33 0.35
N THR A 183 12.16 7.74 1.40
CA THR A 183 12.90 7.38 2.61
C THR A 183 12.79 5.88 2.82
N TYR A 184 13.91 5.20 3.13
CA TYR A 184 13.87 3.83 3.63
C TYR A 184 14.07 3.81 5.14
N PHE A 185 12.94 3.69 5.84
CA PHE A 185 12.90 3.55 7.28
C PHE A 185 13.44 2.19 7.68
N GLY A 186 14.30 2.14 8.70
CA GLY A 186 14.97 0.91 9.13
C GLY A 186 14.06 -0.09 9.86
N GLY A 187 14.69 -1.15 10.37
CA GLY A 187 14.06 -2.14 11.25
C GLY A 187 13.56 -3.41 10.55
N ILE A 188 12.96 -4.30 11.33
CA ILE A 188 12.18 -5.44 10.83
C ILE A 188 10.77 -4.92 10.58
N TYR A 189 10.58 -4.31 9.43
CA TYR A 189 9.40 -3.50 9.12
C TYR A 189 8.27 -4.26 8.41
N ARG A 190 8.42 -5.58 8.26
CA ARG A 190 7.40 -6.53 7.80
C ARG A 190 7.32 -7.70 8.77
N ASP A 191 6.40 -8.62 8.49
CA ASP A 191 6.14 -9.76 9.35
C ASP A 191 7.32 -10.73 9.46
N CYS A 192 7.38 -11.41 10.60
CA CYS A 192 8.27 -12.55 10.85
C CYS A 192 7.44 -13.77 11.25
N TRP A 193 7.67 -14.88 10.54
CA TRP A 193 6.96 -16.14 10.71
C TRP A 193 7.90 -17.26 11.13
N LEU A 194 7.46 -18.16 12.02
CA LEU A 194 8.06 -19.48 12.21
C LEU A 194 7.17 -20.50 11.47
N ILE A 195 7.75 -21.14 10.46
CA ILE A 195 7.07 -22.16 9.65
C ILE A 195 7.60 -23.52 10.04
N ALA A 196 6.71 -24.39 10.51
CA ALA A 196 7.05 -25.74 10.92
C ALA A 196 6.39 -26.74 9.97
N HIS A 197 7.14 -27.71 9.47
CA HIS A 197 6.63 -28.81 8.64
C HIS A 197 7.40 -30.12 8.88
N ARG A 198 6.84 -31.22 8.42
CA ARG A 198 7.49 -32.52 8.50
C ARG A 198 8.75 -32.53 7.61
N PRO A 199 9.69 -33.51 7.81
CA PRO A 199 10.93 -33.57 7.01
C PRO A 199 10.74 -33.83 5.50
N VAL A 200 9.53 -34.15 5.04
CA VAL A 200 9.17 -34.19 3.61
C VAL A 200 8.20 -33.06 3.37
N PHE A 201 8.56 -32.13 2.52
CA PHE A 201 7.82 -30.86 2.40
C PHE A 201 8.00 -30.19 1.03
N ILE A 202 7.04 -29.31 0.71
CA ILE A 202 7.14 -28.38 -0.40
C ILE A 202 8.03 -27.21 0.05
N THR A 203 9.10 -26.92 -0.70
CA THR A 203 10.14 -25.96 -0.32
C THR A 203 9.68 -24.50 -0.36
N ASP A 204 10.46 -23.62 0.22
CA ASP A 204 10.37 -22.17 0.00
C ASP A 204 11.17 -21.78 -1.27
N PRO A 205 10.59 -21.01 -2.22
CA PRO A 205 11.25 -20.71 -3.48
C PRO A 205 12.49 -19.80 -3.33
N ASN A 206 12.48 -18.89 -2.35
CA ASN A 206 13.61 -17.98 -2.11
C ASN A 206 14.74 -18.69 -1.37
N PHE A 207 14.42 -19.58 -0.43
CA PHE A 207 15.42 -20.36 0.31
C PHE A 207 16.10 -21.42 -0.56
N GLU A 208 15.31 -22.20 -1.33
CA GLU A 208 15.83 -23.31 -2.15
C GLU A 208 16.67 -22.81 -3.34
N ASN A 209 16.47 -21.58 -3.80
CA ASN A 209 17.25 -20.94 -4.87
C ASN A 209 17.29 -21.74 -6.18
N GLU A 210 16.22 -22.45 -6.52
CA GLU A 210 16.09 -23.26 -7.73
C GLU A 210 15.55 -22.42 -8.90
N MET A 211 16.28 -22.40 -10.02
CA MET A 211 15.88 -21.63 -11.23
C MET A 211 14.57 -22.15 -11.80
N ALA A 212 13.61 -21.26 -12.04
CA ALA A 212 12.25 -21.58 -12.49
C ALA A 212 11.61 -22.73 -11.68
N GLY A 213 11.97 -22.81 -10.40
CA GLY A 213 11.60 -23.88 -9.49
C GLY A 213 11.47 -23.36 -8.06
N GLY A 214 11.57 -24.28 -7.08
CA GLY A 214 11.36 -23.99 -5.68
C GLY A 214 9.87 -23.73 -5.36
N GLY A 215 9.38 -24.26 -4.25
CA GLY A 215 7.99 -24.10 -3.84
C GLY A 215 6.96 -24.61 -4.84
N LEU A 216 5.81 -23.99 -4.85
CA LEU A 216 4.77 -24.17 -5.87
C LEU A 216 4.91 -23.08 -6.92
N PHE A 217 5.02 -23.45 -8.17
CA PHE A 217 5.03 -22.55 -9.31
C PHE A 217 3.86 -22.86 -10.23
N VAL A 218 3.01 -21.85 -10.46
CA VAL A 218 1.83 -21.94 -11.32
C VAL A 218 2.01 -21.01 -12.51
N SER A 219 1.83 -21.53 -13.71
CA SER A 219 1.84 -20.77 -14.94
C SER A 219 0.72 -21.22 -15.88
N TYR A 220 0.48 -20.48 -16.92
CA TYR A 220 -0.66 -20.70 -17.81
C TYR A 220 -0.21 -20.77 -19.27
N ASP A 221 -0.95 -21.54 -20.07
CA ASP A 221 -0.84 -21.56 -21.51
C ASP A 221 -2.22 -21.71 -22.17
N LYS A 222 -2.36 -21.27 -23.40
CA LYS A 222 -3.59 -21.43 -24.22
C LYS A 222 -4.86 -20.96 -23.50
N VAL A 223 -4.76 -19.81 -22.82
CA VAL A 223 -5.88 -19.25 -22.06
C VAL A 223 -6.92 -18.62 -22.97
N SER A 224 -8.16 -19.06 -22.83
CA SER A 224 -9.33 -18.54 -23.56
C SER A 224 -10.60 -18.70 -22.70
N ASP A 225 -11.72 -18.14 -23.15
CA ASP A 225 -13.04 -18.33 -22.48
C ASP A 225 -13.49 -19.80 -22.48
N THR A 226 -12.98 -20.62 -23.39
CA THR A 226 -13.39 -22.03 -23.53
C THR A 226 -12.46 -23.02 -22.83
N SER A 227 -11.19 -22.63 -22.64
CA SER A 227 -10.21 -23.51 -22.01
C SER A 227 -8.98 -22.76 -21.51
N ALA A 228 -8.31 -23.34 -20.51
CA ALA A 228 -6.98 -22.91 -20.09
C ALA A 228 -6.14 -24.13 -19.70
N GLU A 229 -4.86 -24.10 -20.06
CA GLU A 229 -3.85 -25.03 -19.56
C GLU A 229 -3.17 -24.41 -18.35
N ILE A 230 -3.31 -25.02 -17.17
CA ILE A 230 -2.65 -24.63 -15.94
C ILE A 230 -1.45 -25.54 -15.74
N ILE A 231 -0.26 -24.99 -15.74
CA ILE A 231 1.00 -25.71 -15.57
C ILE A 231 1.41 -25.61 -14.12
N LEU A 232 1.60 -26.75 -13.48
CA LEU A 232 1.91 -26.88 -12.07
C LEU A 232 3.31 -27.47 -11.87
N LYS A 233 4.09 -26.88 -11.00
CA LYS A 233 5.34 -27.45 -10.49
C LYS A 233 5.35 -27.35 -8.97
N ALA A 234 5.54 -28.49 -8.29
CA ALA A 234 5.81 -28.51 -6.87
C ALA A 234 7.21 -29.08 -6.62
N HIS A 235 8.06 -28.32 -5.98
CA HIS A 235 9.41 -28.75 -5.59
C HIS A 235 9.37 -29.31 -4.16
N ILE A 236 9.67 -30.60 -4.04
CA ILE A 236 9.53 -31.38 -2.81
C ILE A 236 10.88 -31.87 -2.36
N ARG A 237 11.21 -31.60 -1.12
CA ARG A 237 12.46 -32.02 -0.47
C ARG A 237 12.19 -33.08 0.60
N ASN A 238 13.15 -34.01 0.76
CA ASN A 238 13.14 -35.02 1.81
C ASN A 238 14.38 -34.92 2.69
N ASP A 239 14.24 -34.28 3.83
CA ASP A 239 15.29 -34.16 4.85
C ASP A 239 15.23 -35.26 5.91
N SER A 240 14.36 -36.27 5.70
CA SER A 240 14.35 -37.47 6.55
C SER A 240 15.50 -38.44 6.21
N LYS A 241 15.75 -39.40 7.09
CA LYS A 241 16.77 -40.43 6.89
C LYS A 241 16.31 -41.61 6.01
N LYS A 242 15.05 -41.60 5.52
CA LYS A 242 14.45 -42.72 4.76
C LYS A 242 14.01 -42.26 3.38
N ASN A 243 14.02 -43.19 2.40
CA ASN A 243 13.40 -42.91 1.12
C ASN A 243 11.90 -42.67 1.35
N PHE A 244 11.42 -41.58 0.78
CA PHE A 244 9.99 -41.27 0.75
C PHE A 244 9.37 -41.77 -0.56
N LYS A 245 8.21 -42.38 -0.48
CA LYS A 245 7.33 -42.72 -1.60
C LYS A 245 5.94 -42.23 -1.24
N GLY A 246 5.30 -41.60 -2.18
CA GLY A 246 3.98 -41.02 -1.94
C GLY A 246 3.41 -40.36 -3.17
N VAL A 247 2.42 -39.53 -2.98
CA VAL A 247 1.74 -38.77 -4.03
C VAL A 247 1.69 -37.28 -3.69
N VAL A 248 1.82 -36.46 -4.74
CA VAL A 248 1.42 -35.05 -4.71
C VAL A 248 0.03 -34.94 -5.27
N GLU A 249 -0.89 -34.36 -4.51
CA GLU A 249 -2.25 -34.08 -4.93
C GLU A 249 -2.38 -32.58 -5.25
N TYR A 250 -3.05 -32.28 -6.35
CA TYR A 250 -3.45 -30.93 -6.73
C TYR A 250 -4.97 -30.89 -6.86
N GLU A 251 -5.61 -30.10 -6.02
CA GLU A 251 -7.05 -29.86 -6.04
C GLU A 251 -7.30 -28.39 -6.39
N LEU A 252 -7.99 -28.16 -7.49
CA LEU A 252 -8.40 -26.82 -7.90
C LEU A 252 -9.86 -26.59 -7.50
N GLN A 253 -10.10 -25.60 -6.66
CA GLN A 253 -11.44 -25.20 -6.22
C GLN A 253 -11.83 -23.86 -6.82
N GLN A 254 -13.09 -23.75 -7.23
CA GLN A 254 -13.71 -22.46 -7.60
C GLN A 254 -13.85 -21.53 -6.38
N PRO A 255 -14.17 -20.24 -6.57
CA PRO A 255 -14.39 -19.31 -5.45
C PRO A 255 -15.47 -19.77 -4.45
N ASP A 256 -16.46 -20.53 -4.91
CA ASP A 256 -17.52 -21.09 -4.07
C ASP A 256 -17.13 -22.37 -3.31
N GLY A 257 -15.88 -22.82 -3.45
CA GLY A 257 -15.35 -24.03 -2.83
C GLY A 257 -15.61 -25.32 -3.62
N THR A 258 -16.34 -25.27 -4.74
CA THR A 258 -16.58 -26.46 -5.56
C THR A 258 -15.30 -26.91 -6.29
N GLN A 259 -15.05 -28.21 -6.34
CA GLN A 259 -13.89 -28.79 -7.02
C GLN A 259 -14.02 -28.63 -8.53
N ALA A 260 -13.11 -27.85 -9.13
CA ALA A 260 -13.02 -27.65 -10.58
C ALA A 260 -12.16 -28.71 -11.27
N ALA A 261 -11.10 -29.17 -10.60
CA ALA A 261 -10.21 -30.21 -11.10
C ALA A 261 -9.47 -30.90 -9.95
N PHE A 262 -9.03 -32.12 -10.21
CA PHE A 262 -8.18 -32.90 -9.30
C PHE A 262 -7.21 -33.74 -10.11
N LEU A 263 -5.96 -33.78 -9.67
CA LEU A 263 -4.97 -34.73 -10.21
C LEU A 263 -3.97 -35.11 -9.12
N ASN A 264 -3.25 -36.20 -9.34
CA ASN A 264 -2.17 -36.63 -8.48
C ASN A 264 -0.96 -37.13 -9.31
N ASP A 265 0.22 -37.03 -8.73
CA ASP A 265 1.48 -37.51 -9.30
C ASP A 265 2.23 -38.34 -8.28
N VAL A 266 2.75 -39.52 -8.68
CA VAL A 266 3.51 -40.42 -7.81
C VAL A 266 4.96 -39.93 -7.73
N ILE A 267 5.44 -39.69 -6.52
CA ILE A 267 6.79 -39.23 -6.27
C ILE A 267 7.61 -40.23 -5.45
N GLN A 268 8.91 -40.21 -5.71
CA GLN A 268 9.90 -40.87 -4.86
C GLN A 268 11.07 -39.91 -4.61
N VAL A 269 11.34 -39.64 -3.33
CA VAL A 269 12.38 -38.66 -2.93
C VAL A 269 13.37 -39.34 -1.98
N ARG A 270 14.66 -39.38 -2.38
CA ARG A 270 15.73 -39.94 -1.56
C ARG A 270 16.06 -39.00 -0.39
N PRO A 271 16.65 -39.52 0.71
CA PRO A 271 17.16 -38.71 1.81
C PRO A 271 18.09 -37.59 1.34
N GLY A 272 17.89 -36.37 1.84
CA GLY A 272 18.67 -35.20 1.52
C GLY A 272 18.58 -34.74 0.05
N LYS A 273 17.56 -35.20 -0.69
CA LYS A 273 17.34 -34.83 -2.09
C LYS A 273 15.98 -34.18 -2.26
N ALA A 274 15.85 -33.47 -3.40
CA ALA A 274 14.57 -32.92 -3.84
C ALA A 274 14.17 -33.49 -5.22
N VAL A 275 12.89 -33.41 -5.52
CA VAL A 275 12.30 -33.68 -6.84
C VAL A 275 11.28 -32.61 -7.17
N THR A 276 11.03 -32.39 -8.46
CA THR A 276 9.95 -31.51 -8.91
C THR A 276 8.87 -32.33 -9.60
N SER A 277 7.66 -32.41 -9.00
CA SER A 277 6.46 -32.85 -9.68
C SER A 277 6.09 -31.80 -10.73
N LYS A 278 5.72 -32.25 -11.95
CA LYS A 278 5.36 -31.38 -13.09
C LYS A 278 4.11 -31.91 -13.74
N ASP A 279 3.03 -31.14 -13.60
CA ASP A 279 1.70 -31.55 -14.01
C ASP A 279 0.96 -30.45 -14.76
N LYS A 280 -0.16 -30.82 -15.39
CA LYS A 280 -1.01 -29.91 -16.14
C LYS A 280 -2.48 -30.19 -15.90
N ILE A 281 -3.23 -29.16 -15.61
CA ILE A 281 -4.68 -29.19 -15.60
C ILE A 281 -5.22 -28.53 -16.87
N MET A 282 -6.03 -29.27 -17.63
CA MET A 282 -6.82 -28.73 -18.73
C MET A 282 -8.20 -28.35 -18.22
N LEU A 283 -8.40 -27.05 -17.94
CA LEU A 283 -9.68 -26.56 -17.40
C LEU A 283 -10.58 -26.09 -18.56
N LYS A 284 -11.81 -26.60 -18.59
CA LYS A 284 -12.85 -26.15 -19.54
C LYS A 284 -13.63 -24.99 -18.95
N SER A 285 -13.94 -24.01 -19.80
CA SER A 285 -14.72 -22.81 -19.44
C SER A 285 -14.24 -22.15 -18.12
N PRO A 286 -12.95 -21.76 -18.03
CA PRO A 286 -12.40 -21.19 -16.81
C PRO A 286 -13.06 -19.84 -16.47
N LEU A 287 -13.21 -19.55 -15.18
CA LEU A 287 -13.50 -18.22 -14.68
C LEU A 287 -12.20 -17.40 -14.74
N LEU A 288 -12.08 -16.52 -15.71
CA LEU A 288 -10.85 -15.78 -15.95
C LEU A 288 -10.73 -14.57 -15.00
N TRP A 289 -9.51 -14.33 -14.53
CA TRP A 289 -9.18 -13.16 -13.75
C TRP A 289 -9.03 -11.92 -14.65
N SER A 290 -9.62 -10.81 -14.24
CA SER A 290 -9.43 -9.48 -14.83
C SER A 290 -9.67 -8.39 -13.78
N PRO A 291 -9.27 -7.13 -14.02
CA PRO A 291 -9.62 -6.02 -13.13
C PRO A 291 -11.13 -5.85 -12.89
N GLU A 292 -11.96 -6.20 -13.85
CA GLU A 292 -13.42 -6.13 -13.75
C GLU A 292 -14.02 -7.32 -12.98
N THR A 293 -13.39 -8.48 -13.11
CA THR A 293 -13.80 -9.74 -12.47
C THR A 293 -12.58 -10.46 -11.89
N PRO A 294 -12.06 -10.02 -10.72
CA PRO A 294 -10.85 -10.57 -10.14
C PRO A 294 -11.09 -11.93 -9.48
N THR A 295 -11.46 -12.92 -10.30
CA THR A 295 -11.79 -14.28 -9.85
C THR A 295 -10.54 -15.03 -9.41
N LEU A 296 -10.53 -15.49 -8.17
CA LEU A 296 -9.46 -16.29 -7.60
C LEU A 296 -9.93 -17.71 -7.30
N TYR A 297 -9.22 -18.69 -7.85
CA TYR A 297 -9.35 -20.10 -7.48
C TYR A 297 -8.48 -20.42 -6.27
N ASN A 298 -8.87 -21.41 -5.49
CA ASN A 298 -8.01 -22.04 -4.49
C ASN A 298 -7.33 -23.25 -5.09
N LEU A 299 -6.03 -23.20 -5.25
CA LEU A 299 -5.20 -24.36 -5.58
C LEU A 299 -4.65 -24.94 -4.28
N ILE A 300 -5.11 -26.14 -3.93
CA ILE A 300 -4.65 -26.89 -2.76
C ILE A 300 -3.65 -27.92 -3.23
N VAL A 301 -2.46 -27.91 -2.64
CA VAL A 301 -1.43 -28.92 -2.88
C VAL A 301 -1.19 -29.70 -1.60
N ARG A 302 -1.14 -31.05 -1.69
CA ARG A 302 -0.86 -31.96 -0.56
C ARG A 302 0.15 -32.99 -0.96
N ILE A 303 1.00 -33.37 -0.04
CA ILE A 303 1.87 -34.54 -0.15
C ILE A 303 1.31 -35.60 0.77
N ARG A 304 1.03 -36.80 0.23
CA ARG A 304 0.62 -37.96 1.02
C ARG A 304 1.67 -39.07 0.98
N ASP A 305 1.83 -39.75 2.09
CA ASP A 305 2.64 -40.97 2.17
C ASP A 305 1.86 -42.21 1.58
N ASN A 306 2.52 -43.37 1.54
CA ASN A 306 1.91 -44.60 1.05
C ASN A 306 0.74 -45.12 1.92
N GLU A 307 0.60 -44.62 3.14
CA GLU A 307 -0.48 -44.94 4.06
C GLU A 307 -1.67 -43.98 3.89
N GLY A 308 -1.53 -42.96 3.04
CA GLY A 308 -2.55 -41.95 2.76
C GLY A 308 -2.53 -40.75 3.74
N ASN A 309 -1.58 -40.70 4.69
CA ASN A 309 -1.48 -39.55 5.60
C ASN A 309 -0.94 -38.34 4.89
N VAL A 310 -1.49 -37.16 5.16
CA VAL A 310 -0.94 -35.91 4.69
C VAL A 310 0.34 -35.58 5.47
N VAL A 311 1.46 -35.40 4.77
CA VAL A 311 2.74 -35.08 5.37
C VAL A 311 3.10 -33.60 5.25
N ASP A 312 2.63 -32.93 4.19
CA ASP A 312 2.73 -31.47 4.00
C ASP A 312 1.66 -31.00 3.04
N GLY A 313 1.30 -29.74 3.10
CA GLY A 313 0.38 -29.13 2.16
C GLY A 313 -0.02 -27.72 2.56
N TYR A 314 -0.48 -26.97 1.57
CA TYR A 314 -1.03 -25.62 1.74
C TYR A 314 -1.96 -25.25 0.59
N ARG A 315 -2.59 -24.10 0.70
CA ARG A 315 -3.44 -23.51 -0.32
C ARG A 315 -2.75 -22.29 -0.94
N ARG A 316 -2.96 -22.08 -2.24
CA ARG A 316 -2.57 -20.88 -2.96
C ARG A 316 -3.79 -20.30 -3.69
N ARG A 317 -4.03 -18.99 -3.60
CA ARG A 317 -4.99 -18.31 -4.47
C ARG A 317 -4.33 -18.08 -5.84
N ILE A 318 -5.02 -18.42 -6.91
CA ILE A 318 -4.54 -18.25 -8.27
C ILE A 318 -5.61 -17.60 -9.16
N GLY A 319 -5.22 -16.76 -10.09
CA GLY A 319 -6.12 -16.16 -11.07
C GLY A 319 -5.70 -16.55 -12.49
N ILE A 320 -6.56 -17.26 -13.19
CA ILE A 320 -6.28 -17.75 -14.54
C ILE A 320 -6.41 -16.60 -15.52
N ARG A 321 -5.31 -16.25 -16.20
CA ARG A 321 -5.28 -15.16 -17.17
C ARG A 321 -4.17 -15.31 -18.19
N SER A 322 -4.30 -14.59 -19.32
CA SER A 322 -3.21 -14.29 -20.23
C SER A 322 -3.03 -12.79 -20.39
N VAL A 323 -1.80 -12.32 -20.37
CA VAL A 323 -1.42 -10.94 -20.69
C VAL A 323 -0.51 -10.95 -21.91
N GLU A 324 -0.78 -10.09 -22.89
CA GLU A 324 0.02 -10.00 -24.10
C GLU A 324 0.17 -8.54 -24.52
N PHE A 325 1.43 -8.16 -24.86
CA PHE A 325 1.73 -6.85 -25.44
C PHE A 325 2.06 -7.07 -26.92
N LYS A 326 1.24 -6.49 -27.81
CA LYS A 326 1.29 -6.76 -29.25
C LYS A 326 1.72 -5.54 -30.07
N GLY A 327 2.70 -4.79 -29.57
CA GLY A 327 3.23 -3.62 -30.25
C GLY A 327 2.12 -2.61 -30.60
N LYS A 328 1.97 -2.28 -31.89
CA LYS A 328 0.94 -1.34 -32.39
C LYS A 328 -0.50 -1.71 -32.02
N ASP A 329 -0.76 -2.99 -31.76
CA ASP A 329 -2.10 -3.49 -31.41
C ASP A 329 -2.36 -3.41 -29.89
N GLY A 330 -1.41 -2.89 -29.10
CA GLY A 330 -1.53 -2.56 -27.72
C GLY A 330 -1.59 -3.78 -26.78
N PHE A 331 -2.27 -3.63 -25.65
CA PHE A 331 -2.42 -4.63 -24.61
C PHE A 331 -3.64 -5.52 -24.84
N TRP A 332 -3.46 -6.82 -24.63
CA TRP A 332 -4.49 -7.85 -24.72
C TRP A 332 -4.57 -8.63 -23.41
N LEU A 333 -5.77 -8.85 -22.93
CA LEU A 333 -6.08 -9.65 -21.75
C LEU A 333 -7.01 -10.80 -22.15
N ASN A 334 -6.65 -12.03 -21.76
CA ASN A 334 -7.48 -13.22 -22.00
C ASN A 334 -7.83 -13.41 -23.49
N GLY A 335 -6.85 -13.16 -24.35
CA GLY A 335 -7.00 -13.30 -25.81
C GLY A 335 -7.82 -12.19 -26.48
N LYS A 336 -8.23 -11.15 -25.76
CA LYS A 336 -9.02 -10.03 -26.26
C LYS A 336 -8.29 -8.70 -26.09
N PRO A 337 -8.48 -7.76 -27.04
CA PRO A 337 -7.97 -6.41 -26.88
C PRO A 337 -8.53 -5.78 -25.61
N TYR A 338 -7.66 -5.30 -24.71
CA TYR A 338 -8.11 -4.63 -23.48
C TYR A 338 -8.34 -3.14 -23.74
N PRO A 339 -9.38 -2.52 -23.15
CA PRO A 339 -9.61 -1.09 -23.30
C PRO A 339 -8.45 -0.25 -22.76
N SER A 340 -7.94 0.68 -23.57
CA SER A 340 -6.93 1.66 -23.19
C SER A 340 -7.56 3.05 -23.06
N PRO A 341 -6.96 3.98 -22.28
CA PRO A 341 -5.76 3.77 -21.48
C PRO A 341 -6.02 3.06 -20.15
N LEU A 342 -5.05 2.29 -19.69
CA LEU A 342 -4.96 1.83 -18.32
C LEU A 342 -4.40 2.97 -17.47
N ILE A 343 -5.19 3.52 -16.59
CA ILE A 343 -4.79 4.60 -15.70
C ILE A 343 -4.57 4.05 -14.29
N GLY A 344 -3.46 4.45 -13.70
CA GLY A 344 -3.08 4.06 -12.36
C GLY A 344 -2.21 5.08 -11.66
N ALA A 345 -1.50 4.63 -10.64
CA ALA A 345 -0.57 5.46 -9.89
C ALA A 345 0.66 4.66 -9.43
N ASN A 346 1.72 5.39 -9.11
CA ASN A 346 2.86 4.85 -8.38
C ASN A 346 2.53 4.78 -6.90
N ARG A 347 3.13 3.85 -6.16
CA ARG A 347 2.94 3.71 -4.73
C ARG A 347 4.26 3.49 -3.99
N HIS A 348 4.56 4.38 -3.03
CA HIS A 348 5.42 4.09 -1.89
C HIS A 348 4.57 3.52 -0.76
N GLN A 349 5.14 2.64 0.07
CA GLN A 349 4.38 2.01 1.15
C GLN A 349 4.36 2.79 2.46
N ASP A 350 5.18 3.84 2.59
CA ASP A 350 5.28 4.62 3.83
C ASP A 350 3.93 5.22 4.26
N PHE A 351 3.74 5.30 5.57
CA PHE A 351 2.53 5.82 6.20
C PHE A 351 2.91 6.81 7.31
N ALA A 352 2.01 7.75 7.59
CA ALA A 352 2.20 8.72 8.66
C ALA A 352 2.57 8.03 9.99
N VAL A 353 3.51 8.59 10.72
CA VAL A 353 3.96 8.16 12.06
C VAL A 353 4.80 6.87 12.06
N VAL A 354 4.46 5.85 11.27
CA VAL A 354 5.09 4.51 11.32
C VAL A 354 6.15 4.27 10.23
N GLY A 355 6.28 5.21 9.26
CA GLY A 355 7.17 5.01 8.12
C GLY A 355 6.79 3.76 7.32
N ASN A 356 7.74 2.85 7.08
CA ASN A 356 7.49 1.63 6.31
C ASN A 356 6.90 0.47 7.14
N ALA A 357 6.83 0.59 8.47
CA ALA A 357 6.31 -0.46 9.35
C ALA A 357 4.77 -0.48 9.36
N VAL A 358 4.19 -0.89 8.25
CA VAL A 358 2.76 -0.83 7.94
C VAL A 358 2.13 -2.21 8.07
N ALA A 359 1.03 -2.31 8.83
CA ALA A 359 0.31 -3.57 9.02
C ALA A 359 -0.40 -4.05 7.74
N ASN A 360 -0.59 -5.37 7.60
CA ASN A 360 -1.18 -6.01 6.41
C ASN A 360 -2.55 -5.43 6.02
N SER A 361 -3.40 -5.13 6.99
CA SER A 361 -4.73 -4.55 6.75
C SER A 361 -4.68 -3.18 6.07
N ILE A 362 -3.64 -2.39 6.35
CA ILE A 362 -3.44 -1.06 5.73
C ILE A 362 -3.08 -1.21 4.26
N HIS A 363 -2.27 -2.21 3.90
CA HIS A 363 -1.93 -2.50 2.50
C HIS A 363 -3.18 -2.82 1.68
N TRP A 364 -4.11 -3.59 2.26
CA TRP A 364 -5.39 -3.88 1.62
C TRP A 364 -6.26 -2.62 1.49
N ARG A 365 -6.34 -1.80 2.56
CA ARG A 365 -7.08 -0.53 2.55
C ARG A 365 -6.52 0.47 1.53
N ASP A 366 -5.20 0.54 1.39
CA ASP A 366 -4.54 1.35 0.34
C ASP A 366 -4.95 0.86 -1.06
N ALA A 367 -4.85 -0.44 -1.33
CA ALA A 367 -5.25 -1.02 -2.61
C ALA A 367 -6.74 -0.75 -2.91
N LYS A 368 -7.62 -0.88 -1.91
CA LYS A 368 -9.05 -0.59 -2.05
C LYS A 368 -9.31 0.88 -2.38
N LYS A 369 -8.69 1.82 -1.66
CA LYS A 369 -8.81 3.26 -1.94
C LYS A 369 -8.37 3.63 -3.36
N LEU A 370 -7.28 3.02 -3.83
CA LEU A 370 -6.80 3.23 -5.20
C LEU A 370 -7.78 2.64 -6.23
N ARG A 371 -8.32 1.46 -5.94
CA ARG A 371 -9.34 0.84 -6.80
C ARG A 371 -10.63 1.63 -6.81
N ASP A 372 -11.07 2.15 -5.67
CA ASP A 372 -12.25 3.03 -5.52
C ASP A 372 -12.06 4.35 -6.27
N ALA A 373 -10.84 4.86 -6.36
CA ALA A 373 -10.49 6.00 -7.22
C ALA A 373 -10.57 5.68 -8.72
N GLY A 374 -10.80 4.42 -9.10
CA GLY A 374 -10.90 3.99 -10.51
C GLY A 374 -9.56 3.60 -11.14
N MET A 375 -8.49 3.52 -10.35
CA MET A 375 -7.19 3.05 -10.84
C MET A 375 -7.24 1.56 -11.15
N LYS A 376 -6.50 1.13 -12.17
CA LYS A 376 -6.45 -0.27 -12.64
C LYS A 376 -5.03 -0.84 -12.67
N VAL A 377 -4.02 0.00 -12.56
CA VAL A 377 -2.62 -0.42 -12.52
C VAL A 377 -1.87 0.36 -11.46
N ILE A 378 -1.06 -0.33 -10.68
CA ILE A 378 -0.16 0.26 -9.68
C ILE A 378 1.27 -0.08 -10.06
N ARG A 379 2.15 0.91 -10.06
CA ARG A 379 3.58 0.69 -10.20
C ARG A 379 4.23 0.78 -8.81
N ASN A 380 4.98 -0.24 -8.48
CA ASN A 380 5.68 -0.39 -7.20
C ASN A 380 6.97 0.43 -7.17
N ALA A 381 6.84 1.76 -7.25
CA ALA A 381 8.02 2.62 -7.30
C ALA A 381 8.65 2.79 -5.89
N HIS A 382 9.97 2.66 -5.70
CA HIS A 382 10.90 2.04 -6.65
C HIS A 382 11.46 0.75 -6.03
N CYS A 383 10.57 -0.08 -5.47
CA CYS A 383 10.93 -1.29 -4.73
C CYS A 383 9.74 -2.26 -4.59
N PRO A 384 10.01 -3.54 -4.39
CA PRO A 384 8.97 -4.52 -4.12
C PRO A 384 8.12 -4.16 -2.91
N GLN A 385 6.81 -4.16 -3.09
CA GLN A 385 5.86 -3.88 -2.03
C GLN A 385 5.70 -5.07 -1.08
N ASP A 386 5.01 -4.82 0.02
CA ASP A 386 4.61 -5.84 0.98
C ASP A 386 3.80 -6.96 0.32
N PRO A 387 3.99 -8.24 0.69
CA PRO A 387 3.18 -9.35 0.17
C PRO A 387 1.67 -9.15 0.35
N ALA A 388 1.23 -8.55 1.45
CA ALA A 388 -0.18 -8.26 1.69
C ALA A 388 -0.77 -7.27 0.67
N PHE A 389 0.04 -6.34 0.13
CA PHE A 389 -0.40 -5.46 -0.96
C PHE A 389 -0.61 -6.24 -2.27
N MET A 390 0.26 -7.22 -2.56
CA MET A 390 0.11 -8.08 -3.73
C MET A 390 -1.16 -8.95 -3.63
N ASP A 391 -1.42 -9.54 -2.45
CA ASP A 391 -2.66 -10.29 -2.18
C ASP A 391 -3.90 -9.41 -2.34
N ALA A 392 -3.85 -8.16 -1.88
CA ALA A 392 -4.93 -7.20 -2.03
C ALA A 392 -5.17 -6.84 -3.51
N CYS A 393 -4.09 -6.65 -4.29
CA CYS A 393 -4.19 -6.37 -5.73
C CYS A 393 -4.81 -7.55 -6.50
N ASP A 394 -4.48 -8.79 -6.13
CA ASP A 394 -5.10 -10.00 -6.69
C ASP A 394 -6.62 -9.99 -6.46
N GLU A 395 -7.06 -9.70 -5.24
CA GLU A 395 -8.46 -9.72 -4.82
C GLU A 395 -9.28 -8.55 -5.37
N LEU A 396 -8.68 -7.37 -5.44
CA LEU A 396 -9.36 -6.13 -5.85
C LEU A 396 -9.27 -5.86 -7.37
N GLY A 397 -8.53 -6.67 -8.11
CA GLY A 397 -8.39 -6.50 -9.56
C GLY A 397 -7.53 -5.30 -9.95
N LEU A 398 -6.35 -5.18 -9.36
CA LEU A 398 -5.34 -4.20 -9.74
C LEU A 398 -4.19 -4.90 -10.45
N PHE A 399 -3.79 -4.42 -11.61
CA PHE A 399 -2.52 -4.80 -12.21
C PHE A 399 -1.36 -4.19 -11.44
N VAL A 400 -0.23 -4.88 -11.38
CA VAL A 400 0.98 -4.40 -10.72
C VAL A 400 2.19 -4.47 -11.67
N ILE A 401 2.90 -3.35 -11.78
CA ILE A 401 4.26 -3.31 -12.35
C ILE A 401 5.23 -3.49 -11.18
N VAL A 402 5.98 -4.59 -11.21
CA VAL A 402 6.84 -4.99 -10.10
C VAL A 402 8.28 -4.55 -10.37
N ASN A 403 8.81 -3.68 -9.50
CA ASN A 403 10.09 -3.02 -9.68
C ASN A 403 11.21 -3.68 -8.89
N THR A 404 12.39 -3.73 -9.49
CA THR A 404 13.65 -3.99 -8.79
C THR A 404 13.99 -2.80 -7.88
N PRO A 405 14.52 -3.01 -6.66
CA PRO A 405 14.95 -1.91 -5.82
C PRO A 405 16.05 -1.07 -6.47
N GLY A 406 15.90 0.25 -6.52
CA GLY A 406 16.93 1.16 -7.00
C GLY A 406 16.43 2.34 -7.83
N TRP A 407 17.12 3.49 -7.69
CA TRP A 407 16.78 4.75 -8.34
C TRP A 407 18.00 5.64 -8.51
N GLN A 408 18.27 6.07 -9.75
CA GLN A 408 19.29 7.06 -10.12
C GLN A 408 20.69 6.77 -9.53
N PHE A 409 21.06 5.50 -9.42
CA PHE A 409 22.36 5.11 -8.88
C PHE A 409 22.89 3.83 -9.54
N TRP A 410 24.17 3.84 -9.89
CA TRP A 410 24.93 2.69 -10.33
C TRP A 410 26.29 2.64 -9.64
N ASN A 411 26.75 1.44 -9.34
CA ASN A 411 28.08 1.18 -8.81
C ASN A 411 28.77 0.14 -9.71
N ASP A 412 29.98 0.48 -10.21
CA ASP A 412 30.74 -0.39 -11.12
C ASP A 412 31.39 -1.60 -10.41
N ALA A 413 31.29 -1.68 -9.07
CA ALA A 413 31.78 -2.84 -8.35
C ALA A 413 30.97 -4.09 -8.75
N PRO A 414 31.65 -5.22 -9.12
CA PRO A 414 30.95 -6.42 -9.61
C PRO A 414 29.91 -7.00 -8.65
N GLU A 415 30.14 -6.90 -7.36
CA GLU A 415 29.20 -7.36 -6.32
C GLU A 415 27.90 -6.59 -6.32
N PHE A 416 27.89 -5.33 -6.72
CA PHE A 416 26.67 -4.54 -6.83
C PHE A 416 25.71 -5.12 -7.87
N ALA A 417 26.19 -5.34 -9.10
CA ALA A 417 25.39 -5.96 -10.16
C ALA A 417 24.89 -7.36 -9.76
N GLN A 418 25.73 -8.16 -9.10
CA GLN A 418 25.35 -9.50 -8.64
C GLN A 418 24.22 -9.45 -7.57
N ARG A 419 24.26 -8.47 -6.67
CA ARG A 419 23.19 -8.25 -5.69
C ARG A 419 21.88 -7.83 -6.36
N VAL A 420 21.93 -6.92 -7.34
CA VAL A 420 20.77 -6.56 -8.16
C VAL A 420 20.21 -7.80 -8.89
N TYR A 421 21.04 -8.63 -9.50
CA TYR A 421 20.60 -9.86 -10.16
C TYR A 421 19.98 -10.87 -9.18
N SER A 422 20.52 -10.95 -7.96
CA SER A 422 19.92 -11.76 -6.90
C SER A 422 18.55 -11.23 -6.50
N ASP A 423 18.41 -9.91 -6.35
CA ASP A 423 17.12 -9.27 -6.04
C ASP A 423 16.08 -9.57 -7.10
N ILE A 424 16.43 -9.47 -8.39
CA ILE A 424 15.51 -9.78 -9.50
C ILE A 424 15.06 -11.25 -9.44
N ARG A 425 15.97 -12.21 -9.20
CA ARG A 425 15.60 -13.63 -9.05
C ARG A 425 14.62 -13.83 -7.90
N ASN A 426 14.95 -13.29 -6.73
CA ASN A 426 14.14 -13.42 -5.53
C ASN A 426 12.78 -12.74 -5.67
N LEU A 427 12.74 -11.59 -6.34
CA LEU A 427 11.51 -10.87 -6.67
C LEU A 427 10.58 -11.70 -7.55
N VAL A 428 11.10 -12.27 -8.64
CA VAL A 428 10.30 -13.11 -9.53
C VAL A 428 9.80 -14.36 -8.79
N ARG A 429 10.64 -15.02 -8.01
CA ARG A 429 10.26 -16.21 -7.21
C ARG A 429 9.17 -15.91 -6.21
N ARG A 430 9.25 -14.75 -5.52
CA ARG A 430 8.24 -14.32 -4.55
C ARG A 430 6.89 -14.06 -5.21
N ASP A 431 6.89 -13.30 -6.33
CA ASP A 431 5.66 -12.70 -6.87
C ASP A 431 5.08 -13.43 -8.10
N ARG A 432 5.79 -14.39 -8.69
CA ARG A 432 5.42 -15.03 -9.97
C ARG A 432 4.06 -15.73 -10.00
N ASN A 433 3.48 -16.05 -8.86
CA ASN A 433 2.16 -16.71 -8.77
C ASN A 433 0.99 -15.71 -8.62
N HIS A 434 1.26 -14.42 -8.42
CA HIS A 434 0.20 -13.41 -8.28
C HIS A 434 -0.42 -13.06 -9.65
N PRO A 435 -1.73 -13.21 -9.83
CA PRO A 435 -2.37 -12.80 -11.08
C PRO A 435 -2.33 -11.30 -11.33
N CYS A 436 -2.14 -10.48 -10.30
CA CYS A 436 -2.00 -9.04 -10.44
C CYS A 436 -0.69 -8.62 -11.14
N VAL A 437 0.37 -9.42 -11.12
CA VAL A 437 1.64 -9.09 -11.78
C VAL A 437 1.41 -8.94 -13.28
N TRP A 438 1.46 -7.70 -13.76
CA TRP A 438 1.20 -7.34 -15.14
C TRP A 438 2.47 -7.24 -15.97
N LEU A 439 3.52 -6.66 -15.35
CA LEU A 439 4.78 -6.36 -16.01
C LEU A 439 5.90 -6.41 -14.97
N TRP A 440 7.04 -6.96 -15.34
CA TRP A 440 8.28 -6.87 -14.58
C TRP A 440 9.07 -5.65 -15.05
N GLU A 441 9.59 -4.88 -14.10
CA GLU A 441 10.53 -3.80 -14.34
C GLU A 441 11.88 -4.16 -13.68
N PRO A 442 12.67 -5.03 -14.36
CA PRO A 442 13.88 -5.60 -13.76
C PRO A 442 15.09 -4.68 -13.87
N ILE A 443 14.89 -3.44 -14.30
CA ILE A 443 15.92 -2.41 -14.40
C ILE A 443 15.95 -1.56 -13.13
N LEU A 444 16.97 -0.70 -13.03
CA LEU A 444 17.04 0.34 -12.00
C LEU A 444 16.47 1.64 -12.57
N ASN A 445 15.45 2.19 -11.90
CA ASN A 445 14.75 3.38 -12.39
C ASN A 445 15.69 4.57 -12.61
N GLU A 446 15.56 5.25 -13.76
CA GLU A 446 16.35 6.46 -14.13
C GLU A 446 17.85 6.31 -13.89
N THR A 447 18.38 5.12 -14.09
CA THR A 447 19.76 4.80 -13.78
C THR A 447 20.60 4.63 -15.03
N TRP A 448 21.78 5.19 -15.02
CA TRP A 448 22.72 5.14 -16.13
C TRP A 448 23.65 3.94 -15.98
N TYR A 449 23.13 2.72 -16.18
CA TYR A 449 23.85 1.45 -16.10
C TYR A 449 24.51 1.03 -17.44
N PRO A 450 25.45 0.06 -17.47
CA PRO A 450 26.00 -0.50 -18.69
C PRO A 450 24.93 -1.18 -19.57
N ALA A 451 25.10 -1.15 -20.89
CA ALA A 451 24.09 -1.67 -21.83
C ALA A 451 23.82 -3.18 -21.67
N ASP A 452 24.83 -3.97 -21.33
CA ASP A 452 24.70 -5.41 -21.07
C ASP A 452 23.88 -5.74 -19.82
N PHE A 453 23.77 -4.79 -18.87
CA PHE A 453 22.90 -4.94 -17.70
C PHE A 453 21.44 -5.14 -18.12
N ALA A 454 20.94 -4.36 -19.09
CA ALA A 454 19.58 -4.48 -19.59
C ALA A 454 19.28 -5.88 -20.16
N GLN A 455 20.18 -6.44 -20.96
CA GLN A 455 20.05 -7.80 -21.47
C GLN A 455 20.08 -8.83 -20.34
N ASN A 456 21.04 -8.71 -19.41
CA ASN A 456 21.20 -9.66 -18.31
C ASN A 456 19.96 -9.69 -17.40
N THR A 457 19.34 -8.54 -17.11
CA THR A 457 18.15 -8.46 -16.27
C THR A 457 16.91 -9.06 -16.96
N LEU A 458 16.75 -8.84 -18.27
CA LEU A 458 15.70 -9.49 -19.05
C LEU A 458 15.89 -11.01 -19.10
N ASP A 459 17.12 -11.47 -19.30
CA ASP A 459 17.45 -12.90 -19.33
C ASP A 459 17.15 -13.58 -17.99
N ILE A 460 17.43 -12.90 -16.86
CA ILE A 460 17.12 -13.42 -15.53
C ILE A 460 15.61 -13.60 -15.34
N VAL A 461 14.79 -12.61 -15.72
CA VAL A 461 13.33 -12.76 -15.64
C VAL A 461 12.84 -13.92 -16.49
N ASN A 462 13.34 -14.05 -17.73
CA ASN A 462 12.97 -15.15 -18.64
C ASN A 462 13.45 -16.52 -18.13
N GLN A 463 14.60 -16.60 -17.46
CA GLN A 463 15.09 -17.81 -16.80
C GLN A 463 14.22 -18.23 -15.62
N GLU A 464 13.79 -17.27 -14.79
CA GLU A 464 12.95 -17.54 -13.60
C GLU A 464 11.46 -17.76 -13.95
N TYR A 465 11.00 -17.22 -15.09
CA TYR A 465 9.64 -17.41 -15.60
C TYR A 465 9.65 -17.80 -17.09
N PRO A 466 10.07 -19.04 -17.44
CA PRO A 466 10.21 -19.48 -18.83
C PRO A 466 8.88 -19.96 -19.44
N TYR A 467 7.80 -19.22 -19.26
CA TYR A 467 6.47 -19.55 -19.72
C TYR A 467 5.84 -18.38 -20.46
N PRO A 468 4.77 -18.62 -21.24
CA PRO A 468 3.99 -17.55 -21.85
C PRO A 468 3.47 -16.53 -20.83
N TYR A 469 3.13 -15.34 -21.34
CA TYR A 469 2.50 -14.26 -20.56
C TYR A 469 3.42 -13.60 -19.52
N CYS A 470 4.74 -13.75 -19.70
CA CYS A 470 5.77 -13.05 -18.93
C CYS A 470 6.34 -11.91 -19.77
N TYR A 471 6.22 -10.67 -19.30
CA TYR A 471 6.70 -9.49 -20.01
C TYR A 471 7.47 -8.58 -19.07
N SER A 472 8.49 -7.93 -19.65
CA SER A 472 9.29 -6.93 -18.94
C SER A 472 9.28 -5.59 -19.67
N GLY A 473 9.40 -4.51 -18.89
CA GLY A 473 9.47 -3.13 -19.35
C GLY A 473 10.72 -2.41 -18.92
N CYS A 474 11.09 -1.38 -19.68
CA CYS A 474 12.28 -0.58 -19.50
C CYS A 474 12.03 0.87 -19.94
N ASP A 475 12.80 1.82 -19.40
CA ASP A 475 12.80 3.20 -19.90
C ASP A 475 13.26 3.26 -21.36
N SER A 476 12.55 4.02 -22.18
CA SER A 476 12.89 4.20 -23.60
C SER A 476 14.22 4.93 -23.83
N GLU A 477 14.74 5.61 -22.82
CA GLU A 477 16.03 6.33 -22.86
C GLU A 477 17.16 5.55 -22.16
N ALA A 478 16.87 4.42 -21.55
CA ALA A 478 17.88 3.61 -20.86
C ALA A 478 18.80 2.90 -21.87
N ARG A 479 20.05 2.67 -21.51
CA ARG A 479 21.00 1.88 -22.33
C ARG A 479 20.51 0.44 -22.44
N GLY A 480 20.49 -0.11 -23.67
CA GLY A 480 20.07 -1.48 -23.93
C GLY A 480 18.55 -1.68 -23.90
N HIS A 481 17.75 -0.62 -23.95
CA HIS A 481 16.29 -0.69 -23.97
C HIS A 481 15.73 -1.48 -25.16
N GLU A 482 16.49 -1.60 -26.25
CA GLU A 482 16.08 -2.21 -27.51
C GLU A 482 15.69 -3.70 -27.38
N VAL A 483 16.09 -4.36 -26.30
CA VAL A 483 15.77 -5.76 -26.06
C VAL A 483 14.39 -5.95 -25.42
N TYR A 484 13.76 -4.87 -24.91
CA TYR A 484 12.50 -4.94 -24.18
C TYR A 484 11.27 -4.80 -25.08
N PRO A 485 10.22 -5.61 -24.87
CA PRO A 485 8.97 -5.52 -25.65
C PRO A 485 8.05 -4.38 -25.23
N VAL A 486 8.24 -3.84 -24.02
CA VAL A 486 7.47 -2.72 -23.49
C VAL A 486 8.43 -1.61 -23.08
N LEU A 487 8.20 -0.39 -23.59
CA LEU A 487 9.02 0.76 -23.25
C LEU A 487 8.22 1.85 -22.55
N PHE A 488 8.84 2.42 -21.53
CA PHE A 488 8.26 3.56 -20.82
C PHE A 488 8.65 4.86 -21.51
N THR A 489 7.64 5.65 -21.88
CA THR A 489 7.83 6.96 -22.52
C THR A 489 6.63 7.85 -22.23
N HIS A 490 6.82 9.15 -22.28
CA HIS A 490 5.71 10.09 -22.27
C HIS A 490 5.07 10.17 -23.65
N PRO A 491 3.72 10.25 -23.73
CA PRO A 491 3.04 10.66 -24.96
C PRO A 491 3.30 12.15 -25.12
N ALA A 492 4.46 12.52 -25.61
CA ALA A 492 4.98 13.86 -25.53
C ALA A 492 3.94 14.93 -25.75
N ASN A 493 4.12 15.98 -25.07
CA ASN A 493 3.59 17.31 -25.20
C ASN A 493 2.65 17.52 -26.40
N ALA A 494 1.62 16.67 -26.49
CA ALA A 494 0.42 16.85 -27.30
C ALA A 494 0.59 17.21 -28.78
N ASP A 495 1.77 17.14 -29.35
CA ASP A 495 1.85 17.10 -30.80
C ASP A 495 1.51 15.69 -31.24
N LYS A 496 0.21 15.46 -31.51
CA LYS A 496 -0.37 14.16 -31.88
C LYS A 496 0.42 13.46 -32.99
N ASP A 497 1.00 14.23 -33.88
CA ASP A 497 1.76 13.72 -35.01
C ASP A 497 3.12 13.12 -34.63
N TRP A 498 3.72 13.60 -33.54
CA TRP A 498 4.98 13.04 -33.05
C TRP A 498 4.79 11.67 -32.41
N ALA A 499 3.84 11.51 -31.52
CA ALA A 499 3.54 10.24 -30.86
C ALA A 499 3.19 9.12 -31.87
N ILE A 500 2.55 9.47 -32.98
CA ILE A 500 2.15 8.53 -34.03
C ILE A 500 3.31 8.20 -35.00
N LYS A 501 4.18 9.16 -35.32
CA LYS A 501 5.21 9.00 -36.37
C LYS A 501 6.50 8.36 -35.89
N SER A 502 6.81 8.39 -34.60
CA SER A 502 8.08 7.92 -34.03
C SER A 502 7.99 6.60 -33.30
N LEU A 503 6.81 5.99 -33.13
CA LEU A 503 6.65 4.74 -32.40
C LEU A 503 7.03 3.52 -33.26
N ASP A 504 7.92 2.66 -32.75
CA ASP A 504 8.21 1.37 -33.35
C ASP A 504 6.94 0.49 -33.27
N PRO A 505 6.43 -0.04 -34.42
CA PRO A 505 5.22 -0.85 -34.41
C PRO A 505 5.33 -2.19 -33.68
N LYS A 506 6.54 -2.62 -33.35
CA LYS A 506 6.80 -3.86 -32.58
C LYS A 506 6.71 -3.64 -31.06
N ILE A 507 6.84 -2.41 -30.60
CA ILE A 507 6.93 -2.04 -29.17
C ILE A 507 5.58 -1.55 -28.67
N THR A 508 5.19 -1.96 -27.48
CA THR A 508 4.08 -1.37 -26.74
C THR A 508 4.63 -0.33 -25.77
N TYR A 509 3.94 0.80 -25.63
CA TYR A 509 4.39 1.91 -24.80
C TYR A 509 3.48 2.14 -23.59
N PHE A 510 4.08 2.64 -22.50
CA PHE A 510 3.40 3.01 -21.27
C PHE A 510 4.07 4.23 -20.62
N THR A 511 3.34 5.08 -19.95
CA THR A 511 3.94 6.17 -19.15
C THR A 511 4.07 5.74 -17.70
N ARG A 512 5.28 5.38 -17.26
CA ARG A 512 5.51 4.89 -15.89
C ARG A 512 5.23 5.93 -14.81
N GLU A 513 5.42 7.22 -15.12
CA GLU A 513 5.20 8.35 -14.21
C GLU A 513 4.69 9.55 -15.01
N TRP A 514 3.63 10.20 -14.52
CA TRP A 514 3.10 11.42 -15.11
C TRP A 514 2.46 12.30 -14.03
N GLY A 515 2.24 13.57 -14.34
CA GLY A 515 1.57 14.54 -13.47
C GLY A 515 2.52 15.38 -12.64
N ASP A 516 3.73 14.92 -12.35
CA ASP A 516 4.69 15.73 -11.62
C ASP A 516 5.28 16.81 -12.54
N ASN A 517 5.03 18.05 -12.20
CA ASN A 517 5.51 19.22 -12.93
C ASN A 517 6.02 20.26 -11.95
N VAL A 518 7.30 20.50 -11.97
CA VAL A 518 8.00 21.40 -11.06
C VAL A 518 8.83 22.40 -11.85
N ASP A 519 8.89 23.61 -11.35
CA ASP A 519 9.74 24.68 -11.89
C ASP A 519 11.19 24.54 -11.43
N ASP A 520 11.37 23.95 -10.24
CA ASP A 520 12.66 23.65 -9.63
C ASP A 520 12.53 22.40 -8.75
N TRP A 521 13.40 21.41 -8.95
CA TRP A 521 13.38 20.15 -8.17
C TRP A 521 13.59 20.36 -6.67
N ASN A 522 14.21 21.49 -6.27
CA ASN A 522 14.34 21.89 -4.87
C ASN A 522 13.16 22.72 -4.35
N SER A 523 12.18 23.02 -5.21
CA SER A 523 11.00 23.80 -4.84
C SER A 523 9.76 22.94 -4.73
N HIS A 524 8.75 23.44 -4.01
CA HIS A 524 7.41 22.84 -3.95
C HIS A 524 6.39 23.62 -4.74
N ASN A 525 6.79 24.71 -5.41
CA ASN A 525 5.92 25.56 -6.18
C ASN A 525 5.56 24.87 -7.49
N SER A 526 4.55 24.02 -7.44
CA SER A 526 4.09 23.26 -8.60
C SER A 526 2.59 23.00 -8.50
N PRO A 527 1.87 23.05 -9.62
CA PRO A 527 0.46 22.69 -9.64
C PRO A 527 0.20 21.21 -9.30
N SER A 528 1.21 20.35 -9.37
CA SER A 528 1.13 18.94 -9.00
C SER A 528 1.35 18.69 -7.50
N ARG A 529 2.12 19.54 -6.82
CA ARG A 529 2.55 19.32 -5.43
C ARG A 529 1.77 20.22 -4.48
N VAL A 530 0.65 19.73 -3.98
CA VAL A 530 -0.32 20.47 -3.17
C VAL A 530 -0.62 19.74 -1.87
N ALA A 531 -0.22 20.31 -0.74
CA ALA A 531 -0.64 19.81 0.58
C ALA A 531 -2.14 20.08 0.80
N ARG A 532 -2.85 19.10 1.37
CA ARG A 532 -4.29 19.21 1.63
C ARG A 532 -4.69 20.42 2.48
N ASN A 533 -3.85 20.80 3.43
CA ASN A 533 -4.07 21.96 4.30
C ASN A 533 -3.82 23.33 3.63
N TRP A 534 -3.33 23.37 2.38
CA TRP A 534 -3.28 24.63 1.61
C TRP A 534 -4.67 25.05 1.12
N GLY A 535 -5.65 24.16 1.27
CA GLY A 535 -7.05 24.47 1.09
C GLY A 535 -7.58 24.26 -0.31
N GLU A 536 -8.80 24.73 -0.49
CA GLU A 536 -9.67 24.42 -1.61
C GLU A 536 -9.08 24.80 -2.98
N GLN A 537 -8.57 26.03 -3.10
CA GLN A 537 -8.09 26.51 -4.40
C GLN A 537 -6.84 25.75 -4.87
N ALA A 538 -5.92 25.45 -3.96
CA ALA A 538 -4.72 24.67 -4.27
C ALA A 538 -5.09 23.26 -4.74
N MET A 539 -6.01 22.59 -4.04
CA MET A 539 -6.48 21.25 -4.42
C MET A 539 -7.27 21.25 -5.76
N LEU A 540 -8.00 22.31 -6.08
CA LEU A 540 -8.66 22.47 -7.38
C LEU A 540 -7.62 22.61 -8.52
N ILE A 541 -6.56 23.37 -8.29
CA ILE A 541 -5.47 23.53 -9.26
C ILE A 541 -4.78 22.18 -9.52
N GLN A 542 -4.48 21.42 -8.47
CA GLN A 542 -3.89 20.09 -8.60
C GLN A 542 -4.80 19.13 -9.41
N ALA A 543 -6.08 19.08 -9.07
CA ALA A 543 -7.03 18.22 -9.76
C ALA A 543 -7.17 18.60 -11.24
N GLN A 544 -7.21 19.91 -11.56
CA GLN A 544 -7.24 20.41 -12.93
C GLN A 544 -5.95 20.11 -13.69
N HIS A 545 -4.79 20.20 -13.03
CA HIS A 545 -3.50 19.84 -13.62
C HIS A 545 -3.45 18.36 -14.02
N TYR A 546 -3.93 17.46 -13.16
CA TYR A 546 -3.99 16.04 -13.47
C TYR A 546 -5.05 15.68 -14.52
N ALA A 547 -6.13 16.41 -14.57
CA ALA A 547 -7.19 16.20 -15.55
C ALA A 547 -6.80 16.67 -16.96
N ALA A 548 -6.66 17.98 -17.14
CA ALA A 548 -6.38 18.65 -18.41
C ALA A 548 -5.85 20.07 -18.17
N PRO A 549 -4.54 20.27 -18.01
CA PRO A 549 -3.94 21.60 -17.83
C PRO A 549 -4.11 22.45 -19.10
N ARG A 550 -3.96 23.77 -18.94
CA ARG A 550 -4.06 24.71 -20.06
C ARG A 550 -2.84 24.73 -20.98
N TYR A 551 -1.80 24.05 -20.63
CA TYR A 551 -0.54 23.94 -21.38
C TYR A 551 -0.24 22.47 -21.71
N PRO A 552 0.54 22.18 -22.75
CA PRO A 552 0.90 20.81 -23.11
C PRO A 552 1.66 20.11 -21.99
N PHE A 553 1.06 19.06 -21.43
CA PHE A 553 1.66 18.23 -20.40
C PHE A 553 0.97 16.86 -20.35
N THR A 554 1.68 15.80 -20.00
CA THR A 554 1.08 14.48 -19.83
C THR A 554 0.09 14.51 -18.69
N CYS A 555 -1.18 14.30 -19.00
CA CYS A 555 -2.31 14.35 -18.08
C CYS A 555 -3.33 13.28 -18.45
N TYR A 556 -4.39 13.13 -17.67
CA TYR A 556 -5.44 12.15 -17.91
C TYR A 556 -6.03 12.27 -19.32
N ASP A 557 -6.40 13.48 -19.74
CA ASP A 557 -7.00 13.74 -21.05
C ASP A 557 -6.06 13.37 -22.21
N VAL A 558 -4.78 13.71 -22.10
CA VAL A 558 -3.75 13.36 -23.10
C VAL A 558 -3.60 11.85 -23.23
N LEU A 559 -3.53 11.12 -22.10
CA LEU A 559 -3.44 9.66 -22.12
C LEU A 559 -4.65 9.02 -22.79
N CYS A 560 -5.86 9.58 -22.63
CA CYS A 560 -7.07 9.11 -23.30
C CYS A 560 -7.08 9.33 -24.82
N ARG A 561 -6.21 10.21 -25.33
CA ARG A 561 -6.12 10.54 -26.77
C ARG A 561 -4.97 9.83 -27.47
N THR A 562 -4.17 9.06 -26.76
CA THR A 562 -3.04 8.33 -27.33
C THR A 562 -3.53 7.17 -28.23
N PRO A 563 -2.74 6.78 -29.23
CA PRO A 563 -3.03 5.58 -30.00
C PRO A 563 -2.99 4.35 -29.11
N ARG A 564 -3.69 3.29 -29.52
CA ARG A 564 -3.79 2.03 -28.77
C ARG A 564 -2.44 1.40 -28.40
N GLN A 565 -1.40 1.67 -29.15
CA GLN A 565 -0.04 1.24 -28.91
C GLN A 565 0.51 1.77 -27.57
N HIS A 566 0.06 2.95 -27.13
CA HIS A 566 0.34 3.52 -25.83
C HIS A 566 -0.78 3.14 -24.87
N VAL A 567 -0.50 2.18 -23.99
CA VAL A 567 -1.57 1.48 -23.23
C VAL A 567 -2.00 2.17 -21.94
N GLY A 568 -1.36 3.28 -21.54
CA GLY A 568 -1.79 4.05 -20.37
C GLY A 568 -0.64 4.63 -19.56
N GLY A 569 -0.88 4.91 -18.28
CA GLY A 569 0.16 5.45 -17.41
C GLY A 569 -0.21 5.52 -15.93
N CYS A 570 0.83 5.58 -15.10
CA CYS A 570 0.76 5.75 -13.65
C CYS A 570 1.04 7.19 -13.24
N LEU A 571 0.13 7.78 -12.46
CA LEU A 571 0.33 9.09 -11.85
C LEU A 571 1.50 9.06 -10.86
N TRP A 572 2.32 10.07 -10.82
CA TRP A 572 3.20 10.36 -9.72
C TRP A 572 2.54 11.42 -8.81
N HIS A 573 1.85 11.10 -7.70
CA HIS A 573 1.87 9.83 -6.99
C HIS A 573 0.47 9.50 -6.44
N SER A 574 0.27 8.29 -5.86
CA SER A 574 -1.00 7.88 -5.23
C SER A 574 -1.26 8.62 -3.90
N PHE A 575 -0.26 8.65 -3.03
CA PHE A 575 -0.30 9.26 -1.71
C PHE A 575 0.83 10.28 -1.57
N ASP A 576 0.65 11.27 -0.72
CA ASP A 576 1.79 12.06 -0.27
C ASP A 576 2.77 11.12 0.45
N HIS A 577 4.08 11.28 0.21
CA HIS A 577 5.08 10.39 0.77
C HIS A 577 6.30 11.15 1.30
N GLN A 578 7.07 10.50 2.15
CA GLN A 578 8.25 11.06 2.77
C GLN A 578 9.45 11.04 1.82
N ARG A 579 10.30 12.07 1.88
CA ARG A 579 11.49 12.22 1.04
C ARG A 579 12.76 12.42 1.85
N GLY A 580 13.87 11.96 1.33
CA GLY A 580 15.17 12.23 1.92
C GLY A 580 15.69 13.64 1.62
N TYR A 581 15.70 14.04 0.36
CA TYR A 581 16.41 15.25 -0.10
C TYR A 581 15.73 16.58 0.26
N HIS A 582 14.47 16.57 0.70
CA HIS A 582 13.74 17.78 1.03
C HIS A 582 13.01 17.67 2.38
N PRO A 583 12.95 18.72 3.20
CA PRO A 583 12.26 18.71 4.49
C PRO A 583 10.74 18.55 4.39
N ASP A 584 10.11 18.95 3.28
CA ASP A 584 8.70 18.73 3.07
C ASP A 584 8.46 17.41 2.33
N PRO A 585 7.37 16.69 2.63
CA PRO A 585 6.95 15.52 1.87
C PRO A 585 6.70 15.85 0.39
N PHE A 586 6.65 14.82 -0.43
CA PHE A 586 6.08 14.94 -1.76
C PHE A 586 4.56 15.09 -1.64
N TYR A 587 4.02 16.22 -2.02
CA TYR A 587 2.59 16.53 -1.92
C TYR A 587 1.79 16.24 -3.20
N GLY A 588 2.31 15.44 -4.10
CA GLY A 588 1.67 15.07 -5.37
C GLY A 588 0.63 13.97 -5.28
N GLY A 589 0.37 13.43 -4.09
CA GLY A 589 -0.65 12.41 -3.88
C GLY A 589 -2.06 12.89 -4.20
N VAL A 590 -2.92 11.98 -4.67
CA VAL A 590 -4.37 12.23 -4.71
C VAL A 590 -5.01 12.15 -3.32
N MET A 591 -4.29 11.59 -2.37
CA MET A 591 -4.59 11.54 -0.93
C MET A 591 -3.34 11.95 -0.13
N ASP A 592 -3.54 12.45 1.10
CA ASP A 592 -2.45 12.82 1.98
C ASP A 592 -1.78 11.60 2.65
N VAL A 593 -0.79 11.83 3.54
CA VAL A 593 -0.03 10.76 4.23
C VAL A 593 -0.88 9.87 5.14
N PHE A 594 -2.05 10.32 5.56
CA PHE A 594 -3.07 9.52 6.28
C PHE A 594 -4.12 8.91 5.35
N ARG A 595 -3.94 9.00 4.04
CA ARG A 595 -4.90 8.58 3.00
C ARG A 595 -6.21 9.37 3.04
N GLN A 596 -6.21 10.61 3.56
CA GLN A 596 -7.36 11.50 3.47
C GLN A 596 -7.42 12.11 2.06
N PRO A 597 -8.60 12.08 1.39
CA PRO A 597 -8.70 12.47 -0.02
C PRO A 597 -8.51 13.97 -0.24
N LYS A 598 -7.85 14.30 -1.35
CA LYS A 598 -7.85 15.63 -1.98
C LYS A 598 -8.88 15.67 -3.11
N TYR A 599 -9.10 16.81 -3.73
CA TYR A 599 -10.07 16.90 -4.84
C TYR A 599 -9.67 16.08 -6.06
N ALA A 600 -8.36 15.87 -6.28
CA ALA A 600 -7.86 14.98 -7.32
C ALA A 600 -8.39 13.54 -7.17
N TYR A 601 -8.55 13.01 -5.96
CA TYR A 601 -9.16 11.71 -5.71
C TYR A 601 -10.56 11.59 -6.34
N TYR A 602 -11.41 12.59 -6.14
CA TYR A 602 -12.78 12.60 -6.69
C TYR A 602 -12.79 12.83 -8.20
N MET A 603 -11.83 13.58 -8.73
CA MET A 603 -11.64 13.74 -10.16
C MET A 603 -11.32 12.38 -10.83
N PHE A 604 -10.40 11.59 -10.24
CA PHE A 604 -10.12 10.23 -10.72
C PHE A 604 -11.35 9.32 -10.57
N LYS A 605 -11.99 9.34 -9.42
CA LYS A 605 -13.20 8.55 -9.11
C LYS A 605 -14.32 8.77 -10.11
N ALA A 606 -14.46 9.99 -10.62
CA ALA A 606 -15.44 10.34 -11.65
C ALA A 606 -15.15 9.74 -13.03
N GLN A 607 -13.97 9.15 -13.25
CA GLN A 607 -13.64 8.51 -14.53
C GLN A 607 -14.10 7.06 -14.62
N ARG A 608 -14.65 6.49 -13.54
CA ARG A 608 -15.22 5.13 -13.51
C ARG A 608 -16.48 5.02 -14.33
N SER A 609 -16.81 3.78 -14.77
CA SER A 609 -18.14 3.46 -15.29
C SER A 609 -19.23 3.79 -14.25
N PRO A 610 -20.35 4.39 -14.64
CA PRO A 610 -21.49 4.60 -13.74
C PRO A 610 -22.30 3.32 -13.49
N GLU A 611 -21.96 2.20 -14.11
CA GLU A 611 -22.65 0.92 -13.89
C GLU A 611 -22.45 0.42 -12.46
N LYS A 612 -23.56 0.12 -11.77
CA LYS A 612 -23.51 -0.48 -10.43
C LYS A 612 -23.26 -1.98 -10.54
N GLN A 613 -22.27 -2.47 -9.83
CA GLN A 613 -21.91 -3.88 -9.74
C GLN A 613 -21.71 -4.26 -8.27
N ASP A 614 -21.92 -5.52 -7.93
CA ASP A 614 -21.57 -6.07 -6.62
C ASP A 614 -20.08 -6.46 -6.63
N ARG A 615 -19.25 -5.67 -5.97
CA ARG A 615 -17.79 -5.82 -5.89
C ARG A 615 -17.30 -5.39 -4.51
N LEU A 616 -16.09 -5.82 -4.14
CA LEU A 616 -15.40 -5.37 -2.93
C LEU A 616 -14.97 -3.90 -3.00
N PHE A 617 -14.92 -3.33 -4.19
CA PHE A 617 -14.60 -1.92 -4.43
C PHE A 617 -15.84 -1.16 -4.92
N GLU A 618 -15.79 0.16 -4.76
CA GLU A 618 -16.91 1.02 -5.14
C GLU A 618 -17.18 1.03 -6.64
N THR A 619 -18.45 0.93 -6.99
CA THR A 619 -18.98 0.99 -8.36
C THR A 619 -20.21 1.85 -8.41
N GLY A 620 -20.65 2.22 -9.61
CA GLY A 620 -21.89 2.96 -9.81
C GLY A 620 -21.73 4.47 -9.98
N PRO A 621 -22.86 5.19 -10.06
CA PRO A 621 -22.85 6.62 -10.31
C PRO A 621 -22.35 7.42 -9.11
N MET A 622 -21.68 8.55 -9.40
CA MET A 622 -21.22 9.49 -8.39
C MET A 622 -21.34 10.94 -8.86
N VAL A 623 -21.49 11.83 -7.90
CA VAL A 623 -21.36 13.27 -8.07
C VAL A 623 -20.69 13.86 -6.83
N HIS A 624 -19.74 14.77 -6.99
CA HIS A 624 -19.01 15.42 -5.89
C HIS A 624 -18.80 16.91 -6.18
N ILE A 625 -19.29 17.76 -5.29
CA ILE A 625 -19.04 19.21 -5.31
C ILE A 625 -17.68 19.45 -4.67
N ALA A 626 -16.73 19.96 -5.41
CA ALA A 626 -15.44 20.42 -4.92
C ALA A 626 -15.49 21.90 -4.56
N HIS A 627 -16.22 22.22 -3.48
CA HIS A 627 -16.44 23.56 -2.98
C HIS A 627 -16.88 23.52 -1.52
N GLU A 628 -16.38 24.40 -0.67
CA GLU A 628 -16.61 24.34 0.79
C GLU A 628 -17.49 25.49 1.32
N MET A 629 -17.93 26.38 0.44
CA MET A 629 -18.77 27.54 0.79
C MET A 629 -18.15 28.40 1.91
N THR A 630 -16.85 28.61 1.86
CA THR A 630 -16.12 29.48 2.81
C THR A 630 -15.98 30.90 2.25
N PRO A 631 -15.56 31.89 3.08
CA PRO A 631 -15.24 33.23 2.57
C PRO A 631 -14.13 33.28 1.51
N PHE A 632 -13.31 32.21 1.42
CA PHE A 632 -12.17 32.10 0.48
C PHE A 632 -12.45 31.15 -0.68
N SER A 633 -13.65 30.54 -0.72
CA SER A 633 -14.07 29.70 -1.83
C SER A 633 -14.21 30.48 -3.12
N PRO A 634 -13.86 29.91 -4.28
CA PRO A 634 -14.00 30.57 -5.57
C PRO A 634 -15.47 30.86 -5.90
N LYS A 635 -15.73 31.80 -6.79
CA LYS A 635 -17.08 32.02 -7.33
C LYS A 635 -17.55 30.87 -8.21
N ASP A 636 -16.65 30.26 -8.92
CA ASP A 636 -16.91 29.10 -9.77
C ASP A 636 -17.07 27.84 -8.91
N VAL A 637 -18.07 27.03 -9.21
CA VAL A 637 -18.30 25.74 -8.53
C VAL A 637 -17.86 24.60 -9.42
N THR A 638 -16.86 23.84 -8.96
CA THR A 638 -16.36 22.64 -9.63
C THR A 638 -17.10 21.41 -9.14
N VAL A 639 -17.51 20.55 -10.07
CA VAL A 639 -18.19 19.28 -9.79
C VAL A 639 -17.52 18.16 -10.58
N TYR A 640 -17.30 17.02 -9.93
CA TYR A 640 -16.86 15.78 -10.56
C TYR A 640 -17.99 14.77 -10.59
N SER A 641 -18.26 14.17 -11.75
CA SER A 641 -19.35 13.21 -11.91
C SER A 641 -19.13 12.27 -13.10
N ASN A 642 -19.53 11.02 -12.96
CA ASN A 642 -19.59 10.05 -14.07
C ASN A 642 -21.01 9.94 -14.69
N CYS A 643 -21.98 10.75 -14.25
CA CYS A 643 -23.34 10.77 -14.77
C CYS A 643 -23.41 11.49 -16.13
N ASP A 644 -24.51 11.29 -16.86
CA ASP A 644 -24.72 11.90 -18.17
C ASP A 644 -25.05 13.40 -18.08
N GLU A 645 -25.78 13.77 -17.02
CA GLU A 645 -26.08 15.16 -16.70
C GLU A 645 -25.79 15.46 -15.24
N VAL A 646 -25.44 16.71 -14.94
CA VAL A 646 -25.31 17.23 -13.57
C VAL A 646 -26.16 18.51 -13.47
N ARG A 647 -27.06 18.52 -12.49
CA ARG A 647 -27.84 19.68 -12.12
C ARG A 647 -27.34 20.26 -10.80
N LEU A 648 -26.89 21.51 -10.83
CA LEU A 648 -26.44 22.24 -9.64
C LEU A 648 -27.49 23.24 -9.21
N THR A 649 -27.90 23.20 -7.95
CA THR A 649 -28.84 24.17 -7.34
C THR A 649 -28.11 24.96 -6.27
N TYR A 650 -28.21 26.29 -6.29
CA TYR A 650 -27.66 27.18 -5.27
C TYR A 650 -28.78 27.83 -4.46
N ASN A 651 -28.84 27.48 -3.19
CA ASN A 651 -29.85 27.90 -2.22
C ASN A 651 -31.31 27.43 -2.52
N LYS A 652 -32.15 27.35 -1.50
CA LYS A 652 -33.54 26.94 -1.65
C LYS A 652 -34.34 27.93 -2.48
N GLY A 653 -34.99 27.43 -3.55
CA GLY A 653 -35.70 28.25 -4.49
C GLY A 653 -34.83 29.18 -5.32
N GLY A 654 -33.50 28.95 -5.31
CA GLY A 654 -32.51 29.68 -6.07
C GLY A 654 -32.40 29.23 -7.52
N LYS A 655 -31.38 29.71 -8.19
CA LYS A 655 -31.06 29.33 -9.56
C LYS A 655 -30.55 27.89 -9.65
N THR A 656 -30.82 27.29 -10.79
CA THR A 656 -30.32 25.95 -11.14
C THR A 656 -29.58 26.00 -12.47
N TRP A 657 -28.51 25.28 -12.59
CA TRP A 657 -27.70 25.13 -13.79
C TRP A 657 -27.60 23.67 -14.16
N THR A 658 -27.58 23.35 -15.42
CA THR A 658 -27.44 21.98 -15.92
C THR A 658 -26.23 21.89 -16.83
N TYR A 659 -25.44 20.86 -16.65
CA TYR A 659 -24.36 20.42 -17.53
C TYR A 659 -24.77 19.09 -18.15
N THR A 660 -24.66 18.96 -19.46
CA THR A 660 -24.85 17.70 -20.17
C THR A 660 -23.54 17.25 -20.77
N LYS A 661 -23.17 16.01 -20.52
CA LYS A 661 -21.93 15.42 -21.01
C LYS A 661 -21.95 15.36 -22.55
N PRO A 662 -20.87 15.76 -23.22
CA PRO A 662 -20.80 15.67 -24.67
C PRO A 662 -20.99 14.24 -25.19
N ALA A 663 -21.75 14.06 -26.26
CA ALA A 663 -21.95 12.74 -26.88
C ALA A 663 -20.68 12.19 -27.54
N THR A 664 -19.74 13.04 -27.93
CA THR A 664 -18.46 12.66 -28.52
C THR A 664 -17.46 12.26 -27.43
N LYS A 665 -17.02 11.02 -27.47
CA LYS A 665 -16.05 10.46 -26.49
C LYS A 665 -14.59 10.73 -26.92
N GLU A 666 -14.19 11.99 -26.97
CA GLU A 666 -12.77 12.33 -27.12
C GLU A 666 -12.18 12.75 -25.79
N GLY A 667 -11.02 12.17 -25.42
CA GLY A 667 -10.33 12.48 -24.17
C GLY A 667 -10.92 11.80 -22.93
N MET A 668 -10.94 12.50 -21.80
CA MET A 668 -11.40 11.97 -20.51
C MET A 668 -12.83 11.43 -20.57
N PRO A 669 -13.12 10.25 -19.95
CA PRO A 669 -14.49 9.74 -19.83
C PRO A 669 -15.49 10.72 -19.21
N SER A 670 -15.05 11.50 -18.24
CA SER A 670 -15.86 12.49 -17.52
C SER A 670 -15.06 13.78 -17.33
N PRO A 671 -15.27 14.79 -18.18
CA PRO A 671 -14.60 16.07 -18.07
C PRO A 671 -14.88 16.78 -16.73
N VAL A 672 -13.96 17.62 -16.30
CA VAL A 672 -14.16 18.47 -15.11
C VAL A 672 -15.28 19.48 -15.41
N ILE A 673 -16.30 19.49 -14.58
CA ILE A 673 -17.47 20.38 -14.74
C ILE A 673 -17.22 21.64 -13.90
N THR A 674 -17.31 22.81 -14.52
CA THR A 674 -17.18 24.09 -13.82
C THR A 674 -18.36 24.98 -14.15
N PHE A 675 -19.18 25.25 -13.14
CA PHE A 675 -20.26 26.22 -13.22
C PHE A 675 -19.73 27.60 -12.86
N LYS A 676 -19.85 28.55 -13.77
CA LYS A 676 -19.22 29.88 -13.66
C LYS A 676 -20.08 30.88 -12.87
N ASP A 677 -19.42 31.71 -12.03
CA ASP A 677 -20.04 32.84 -11.30
C ASP A 677 -21.28 32.44 -10.46
N ILE A 678 -21.20 31.32 -9.75
CA ILE A 678 -22.33 30.78 -8.97
C ILE A 678 -22.30 31.30 -7.54
N TYR A 679 -21.16 31.14 -6.83
CA TYR A 679 -21.06 31.39 -5.40
C TYR A 679 -20.78 32.87 -5.08
N ASP A 680 -21.55 33.40 -4.12
CA ASP A 680 -21.31 34.72 -3.55
C ASP A 680 -21.44 34.63 -2.01
N PHE A 681 -20.28 34.76 -1.34
CA PHE A 681 -20.22 34.74 0.11
C PHE A 681 -21.11 35.80 0.77
N MET A 682 -21.27 37.00 0.16
CA MET A 682 -22.09 38.06 0.75
C MET A 682 -23.59 37.74 0.68
N ILE A 683 -24.05 37.02 -0.33
CA ILE A 683 -25.42 36.50 -0.41
C ILE A 683 -25.63 35.51 0.73
N ASP A 684 -24.73 34.56 0.88
CA ASP A 684 -24.82 33.52 1.92
C ASP A 684 -24.78 34.13 3.32
N LYS A 685 -23.88 35.08 3.56
CA LYS A 685 -23.78 35.82 4.82
C LYS A 685 -25.09 36.53 5.14
N ASN A 686 -25.68 37.24 4.18
CA ASN A 686 -26.92 37.97 4.39
C ASN A 686 -28.12 37.04 4.64
N MET A 687 -28.21 35.93 3.93
CA MET A 687 -29.22 34.90 4.17
C MET A 687 -29.03 34.25 5.57
N SER A 688 -27.81 33.98 5.92
CA SER A 688 -27.44 33.31 7.18
C SER A 688 -27.67 34.16 8.41
N MET A 689 -27.55 35.49 8.32
CA MET A 689 -27.90 36.42 9.41
C MET A 689 -29.38 36.38 9.76
N ARG A 690 -30.27 35.96 8.84
CA ARG A 690 -31.68 35.74 9.10
C ARG A 690 -31.88 34.32 9.64
N LYS A 691 -31.89 34.15 10.97
CA LYS A 691 -31.94 32.85 11.68
C LYS A 691 -32.90 31.81 11.08
N LYS A 692 -34.02 32.24 10.46
CA LYS A 692 -35.01 31.35 9.83
C LYS A 692 -34.62 30.85 8.44
N LYS A 693 -33.48 31.34 7.85
CA LYS A 693 -33.07 31.01 6.49
C LYS A 693 -31.69 30.28 6.42
N GLN A 694 -31.13 29.97 7.55
CA GLN A 694 -29.82 29.30 7.56
C GLN A 694 -29.83 27.94 6.85
N ASP A 695 -30.92 27.18 6.99
CA ASP A 695 -31.10 25.87 6.37
C ASP A 695 -31.44 25.95 4.88
N GLU A 696 -31.65 27.15 4.33
CA GLU A 696 -31.91 27.38 2.91
C GLU A 696 -30.60 27.63 2.13
N VAL A 697 -29.45 27.76 2.80
CA VAL A 697 -28.15 28.04 2.18
C VAL A 697 -27.38 26.74 1.95
N PHE A 698 -27.24 26.36 0.69
CA PHE A 698 -26.53 25.15 0.25
C PHE A 698 -26.17 25.19 -1.23
N LEU A 699 -25.23 24.30 -1.60
CA LEU A 699 -25.03 23.83 -2.96
C LEU A 699 -25.49 22.37 -3.02
N LEU A 700 -26.35 22.03 -3.97
CA LEU A 700 -26.79 20.66 -4.22
C LEU A 700 -26.48 20.29 -5.67
N ALA A 701 -25.67 19.25 -5.87
CA ALA A 701 -25.46 18.64 -7.17
C ALA A 701 -26.22 17.31 -7.25
N GLU A 702 -26.93 17.13 -8.33
CA GLU A 702 -27.71 15.94 -8.68
C GLU A 702 -27.15 15.35 -9.97
N GLY A 703 -26.61 14.11 -9.88
CA GLY A 703 -26.17 13.33 -11.03
C GLY A 703 -27.35 12.58 -11.65
N ILE A 704 -27.52 12.70 -12.96
CA ILE A 704 -28.69 12.22 -13.70
C ILE A 704 -28.22 11.26 -14.80
N ILE A 705 -28.87 10.09 -14.88
CA ILE A 705 -28.74 9.10 -15.95
C ILE A 705 -30.14 8.70 -16.40
N ASP A 706 -30.36 8.67 -17.70
CA ASP A 706 -31.68 8.36 -18.30
C ASP A 706 -32.82 9.21 -17.71
N GLY A 707 -32.55 10.49 -17.45
CA GLY A 707 -33.51 11.44 -16.88
C GLY A 707 -33.83 11.22 -15.39
N LYS A 708 -33.17 10.31 -14.71
CA LYS A 708 -33.38 10.02 -13.28
C LYS A 708 -32.19 10.49 -12.45
N VAL A 709 -32.48 11.09 -11.30
CA VAL A 709 -31.42 11.39 -10.30
C VAL A 709 -30.95 10.09 -9.68
N VAL A 710 -29.68 9.79 -9.84
CA VAL A 710 -29.02 8.55 -9.36
C VAL A 710 -27.96 8.78 -8.30
N ALA A 711 -27.48 10.01 -8.17
CA ALA A 711 -26.51 10.40 -7.14
C ALA A 711 -26.74 11.85 -6.72
N THR A 712 -26.45 12.17 -5.46
CA THR A 712 -26.55 13.54 -4.93
C THR A 712 -25.37 13.87 -4.03
N HIS A 713 -24.93 15.13 -4.06
CA HIS A 713 -23.99 15.67 -3.10
C HIS A 713 -24.41 17.08 -2.69
N GLU A 714 -24.48 17.31 -1.39
CA GLU A 714 -24.85 18.60 -0.81
C GLU A 714 -23.70 19.17 0.01
N VAL A 715 -23.45 20.46 -0.14
CA VAL A 715 -22.46 21.21 0.63
C VAL A 715 -23.15 22.39 1.31
N ARG A 716 -22.86 22.60 2.58
CA ARG A 716 -23.35 23.73 3.39
C ARG A 716 -22.19 24.48 4.04
N PRO A 717 -22.29 25.81 4.17
CA PRO A 717 -21.27 26.58 4.88
C PRO A 717 -21.28 26.21 6.37
N ALA A 718 -20.14 25.76 6.86
CA ALA A 718 -19.98 25.44 8.27
C ALA A 718 -20.12 26.71 9.15
N ARG A 719 -20.93 26.60 10.18
CA ARG A 719 -21.18 27.67 11.15
C ARG A 719 -20.17 27.65 12.30
N ARG A 720 -20.59 28.15 13.45
CA ARG A 720 -19.78 28.11 14.67
C ARG A 720 -19.42 26.66 15.02
N PRO A 721 -18.19 26.38 15.42
CA PRO A 721 -17.81 25.06 15.91
C PRO A 721 -18.57 24.72 17.19
N GLU A 722 -19.24 23.57 17.25
CA GLU A 722 -20.03 23.16 18.42
C GLU A 722 -19.73 21.75 18.90
N LYS A 723 -19.21 20.87 18.01
CA LYS A 723 -18.91 19.47 18.33
C LYS A 723 -17.77 18.92 17.53
N LEU A 724 -17.20 17.81 18.01
CA LEU A 724 -16.38 16.92 17.24
C LEU A 724 -17.24 15.83 16.59
N LEU A 725 -16.87 15.44 15.36
CA LEU A 725 -17.28 14.19 14.73
C LEU A 725 -16.11 13.23 14.80
N LEU A 726 -16.39 11.94 15.01
CA LEU A 726 -15.39 10.88 14.98
C LEU A 726 -15.85 9.78 14.04
N TRP A 727 -14.92 9.28 13.23
CA TRP A 727 -15.13 8.06 12.44
C TRP A 727 -13.85 7.27 12.30
N VAL A 728 -13.99 6.00 11.97
CA VAL A 728 -12.89 5.10 11.62
C VAL A 728 -12.73 5.07 10.11
N ASP A 729 -11.51 5.23 9.64
CA ASP A 729 -11.11 5.02 8.24
C ASP A 729 -10.48 3.62 8.13
N ASN A 730 -11.32 2.59 8.01
CA ASN A 730 -10.91 1.18 7.94
C ASN A 730 -11.41 0.46 6.69
N GLU A 731 -12.00 1.17 5.72
CA GLU A 731 -12.57 0.59 4.50
C GLU A 731 -13.48 -0.64 4.75
N ASN A 732 -14.21 -0.60 5.87
CA ASN A 732 -15.10 -1.68 6.34
C ASN A 732 -14.37 -3.01 6.59
N THR A 733 -13.12 -2.97 7.05
CA THR A 733 -12.36 -4.15 7.51
C THR A 733 -12.25 -4.17 9.03
N ASP A 734 -12.08 -5.35 9.61
CA ASP A 734 -11.83 -5.48 11.04
C ASP A 734 -10.42 -5.07 11.43
N LEU A 735 -10.27 -4.62 12.67
CA LEU A 735 -9.00 -4.46 13.35
C LEU A 735 -8.61 -5.79 14.01
N LYS A 736 -7.42 -6.31 13.74
CA LYS A 736 -6.93 -7.57 14.31
C LYS A 736 -6.15 -7.35 15.60
N ALA A 737 -6.36 -8.19 16.59
CA ALA A 737 -5.65 -8.13 17.89
C ALA A 737 -4.32 -8.90 17.79
N ASP A 738 -3.38 -8.39 17.01
CA ASP A 738 -2.06 -8.97 16.78
C ASP A 738 -0.91 -8.11 17.34
N GLY A 739 -1.24 -6.98 17.98
CA GLY A 739 -0.26 -6.06 18.56
C GLY A 739 0.42 -5.14 17.53
N SER A 740 0.05 -5.24 16.27
CA SER A 740 0.62 -4.44 15.16
C SER A 740 -0.44 -3.80 14.27
N ASP A 741 -1.59 -4.42 14.08
CA ASP A 741 -2.67 -3.85 13.26
C ASP A 741 -3.21 -2.54 13.87
N PHE A 742 -3.48 -1.57 13.01
CA PHE A 742 -4.00 -0.27 13.42
C PHE A 742 -5.04 0.27 12.45
N VAL A 743 -5.81 1.22 12.91
CA VAL A 743 -6.76 2.00 12.11
C VAL A 743 -6.50 3.49 12.26
N THR A 744 -6.85 4.26 11.23
CA THR A 744 -6.90 5.72 11.33
C THR A 744 -8.25 6.13 11.89
N VAL A 745 -8.25 6.81 13.03
CA VAL A 745 -9.43 7.48 13.58
C VAL A 745 -9.32 8.95 13.27
N VAL A 746 -10.35 9.51 12.66
CA VAL A 746 -10.37 10.90 12.23
C VAL A 746 -11.36 11.68 13.09
N ALA A 747 -10.88 12.75 13.71
CA ALA A 747 -11.72 13.75 14.34
C ALA A 747 -11.94 14.94 13.39
N ALA A 748 -13.15 15.46 13.34
CA ALA A 748 -13.44 16.68 12.58
C ALA A 748 -14.14 17.72 13.45
N ILE A 749 -13.72 18.95 13.33
CA ILE A 749 -14.41 20.09 13.95
C ILE A 749 -15.66 20.40 13.15
N ALA A 750 -16.82 20.37 13.78
CA ALA A 750 -18.10 20.57 13.10
C ALA A 750 -19.01 21.56 13.82
N ASP A 751 -19.92 22.14 13.05
CA ASP A 751 -21.04 22.90 13.60
C ASP A 751 -22.13 21.97 14.18
N LYS A 752 -23.22 22.54 14.71
CA LYS A 752 -24.32 21.75 15.31
C LYS A 752 -24.96 20.76 14.29
N ASN A 753 -24.92 21.08 13.00
CA ASN A 753 -25.55 20.28 11.93
C ASN A 753 -24.59 19.22 11.37
N GLY A 754 -23.34 19.24 11.79
CA GLY A 754 -22.32 18.29 11.30
C GLY A 754 -21.51 18.79 10.11
N ASN A 755 -21.67 20.06 9.69
CA ASN A 755 -20.84 20.62 8.61
C ASN A 755 -19.43 20.87 9.14
N ILE A 756 -18.43 20.32 8.45
CA ILE A 756 -17.02 20.40 8.89
C ILE A 756 -16.47 21.81 8.72
N LYS A 757 -15.92 22.35 9.80
CA LYS A 757 -15.26 23.66 9.79
C LYS A 757 -13.85 23.52 9.21
N ARG A 758 -13.68 23.79 7.93
CA ARG A 758 -12.39 23.64 7.23
C ARG A 758 -11.33 24.61 7.71
N LEU A 759 -11.70 25.87 7.93
CA LEU A 759 -10.80 26.94 8.32
C LEU A 759 -10.71 27.02 9.85
N ASN A 760 -9.82 26.25 10.43
CA ASN A 760 -9.48 26.33 11.86
C ASN A 760 -8.07 25.74 12.07
N ASN A 761 -7.45 26.06 13.21
CA ASN A 761 -6.11 25.66 13.60
C ASN A 761 -6.08 25.07 15.01
N TYR A 762 -7.15 24.40 15.44
CA TYR A 762 -7.22 23.75 16.74
C TYR A 762 -6.28 22.52 16.78
N TYR A 763 -6.10 22.01 18.01
CA TYR A 763 -5.49 20.71 18.26
C TYR A 763 -6.54 19.81 18.91
N VAL A 764 -6.55 18.54 18.50
CA VAL A 764 -7.41 17.52 19.10
C VAL A 764 -6.55 16.58 19.91
N LYS A 765 -6.90 16.42 21.19
CA LYS A 765 -6.31 15.41 22.07
C LYS A 765 -7.20 14.17 22.07
N PHE A 766 -6.59 13.03 21.86
CA PHE A 766 -7.23 11.72 21.93
C PHE A 766 -6.83 11.00 23.22
N HIS A 767 -7.77 10.24 23.75
CA HIS A 767 -7.58 9.34 24.87
C HIS A 767 -8.17 7.99 24.52
N VAL A 768 -7.47 6.90 24.85
CA VAL A 768 -7.87 5.52 24.54
C VAL A 768 -7.95 4.72 25.82
N GLU A 769 -9.03 3.96 25.98
CA GLU A 769 -9.27 2.99 27.05
C GLU A 769 -9.53 1.61 26.43
N GLY A 770 -9.14 0.54 27.11
CA GLY A 770 -9.35 -0.85 26.67
C GLY A 770 -8.18 -1.43 25.86
N GLU A 771 -8.48 -2.30 24.88
CA GLU A 771 -7.48 -3.11 24.18
C GLU A 771 -6.87 -2.38 22.96
N GLY A 772 -6.48 -1.12 23.15
CA GLY A 772 -5.87 -0.29 22.11
C GLY A 772 -4.90 0.74 22.67
N ARG A 773 -4.05 1.27 21.79
CA ARG A 773 -3.09 2.34 22.10
C ARG A 773 -2.97 3.34 20.96
N ILE A 774 -2.57 4.57 21.28
CA ILE A 774 -2.28 5.60 20.27
C ILE A 774 -0.82 5.43 19.83
N LEU A 775 -0.57 5.50 18.53
CA LEU A 775 0.78 5.53 17.98
C LEU A 775 1.31 6.96 17.91
N GLY A 776 2.44 7.19 18.58
CA GLY A 776 3.09 8.50 18.67
C GLY A 776 2.50 9.45 19.71
N GLY A 777 3.30 10.37 20.17
CA GLY A 777 2.99 11.32 21.25
C GLY A 777 3.13 12.78 20.84
N ALA A 778 3.16 13.65 21.84
CA ALA A 778 3.24 15.10 21.67
C ALA A 778 4.57 15.58 21.04
N ASN A 779 5.65 14.83 21.26
CA ASN A 779 6.97 15.13 20.72
C ASN A 779 7.05 15.11 19.20
N ILE A 780 6.13 14.38 18.55
CA ILE A 780 6.01 14.27 17.08
C ILE A 780 4.67 14.81 16.56
N LEU A 781 3.92 15.53 17.39
CA LEU A 781 2.59 16.06 17.07
C LEU A 781 1.58 15.01 16.61
N ALA A 782 1.74 13.75 17.02
CA ALA A 782 0.78 12.69 16.72
C ALA A 782 -0.43 12.77 17.67
N ASN A 783 -0.21 13.11 18.95
CA ASN A 783 -1.27 13.36 19.92
C ASN A 783 -0.77 14.33 21.02
N PRO A 784 -1.30 15.56 21.15
CA PRO A 784 -2.43 16.12 20.38
C PRO A 784 -2.10 16.34 18.90
N ALA A 785 -3.07 16.00 18.03
CA ALA A 785 -2.94 16.14 16.58
C ALA A 785 -3.41 17.52 16.11
N PRO A 786 -2.65 18.21 15.24
CA PRO A 786 -3.10 19.46 14.66
C PRO A 786 -4.25 19.24 13.68
N VAL A 787 -5.23 20.12 13.69
CA VAL A 787 -6.32 20.11 12.73
C VAL A 787 -5.81 20.67 11.39
N LYS A 788 -5.83 19.86 10.36
CA LYS A 788 -5.48 20.24 8.99
C LYS A 788 -6.71 20.11 8.10
N TRP A 789 -7.14 21.23 7.50
CA TRP A 789 -8.33 21.27 6.66
C TRP A 789 -9.58 20.66 7.33
N GLY A 790 -9.79 21.04 8.60
CA GLY A 790 -10.96 20.66 9.42
C GLY A 790 -10.88 19.28 10.07
N THR A 791 -9.86 18.49 9.84
CA THR A 791 -9.71 17.13 10.37
C THR A 791 -8.39 16.93 11.10
N ALA A 792 -8.39 16.05 12.10
CA ALA A 792 -7.22 15.61 12.85
C ALA A 792 -7.23 14.07 12.91
N PRO A 793 -6.40 13.38 12.11
CA PRO A 793 -6.27 11.94 12.17
C PRO A 793 -5.33 11.48 13.30
N VAL A 794 -5.58 10.30 13.84
CA VAL A 794 -4.73 9.60 14.82
C VAL A 794 -4.69 8.11 14.49
N LEU A 795 -3.58 7.43 14.77
CA LEU A 795 -3.47 5.99 14.59
C LEU A 795 -3.76 5.27 15.90
N ILE A 796 -4.71 4.34 15.85
CA ILE A 796 -5.10 3.50 16.98
C ILE A 796 -4.70 2.06 16.67
N GLN A 797 -3.73 1.53 17.41
CA GLN A 797 -3.23 0.17 17.28
C GLN A 797 -3.89 -0.75 18.29
N SER A 798 -4.17 -1.98 17.88
CA SER A 798 -4.66 -3.03 18.78
C SER A 798 -3.58 -3.52 19.75
N THR A 799 -4.01 -4.17 20.83
CA THR A 799 -3.15 -5.02 21.66
C THR A 799 -3.14 -6.45 21.13
N LEU A 800 -2.45 -7.37 21.80
CA LEU A 800 -2.49 -8.81 21.51
C LEU A 800 -3.80 -9.47 21.98
N LYS A 801 -4.61 -8.76 22.72
CA LYS A 801 -5.86 -9.27 23.28
C LYS A 801 -7.07 -8.67 22.55
N PRO A 802 -7.94 -9.51 21.97
CA PRO A 802 -9.17 -9.01 21.35
C PRO A 802 -10.08 -8.36 22.41
N GLY A 803 -10.69 -7.25 22.03
CA GLY A 803 -11.58 -6.55 22.95
C GLY A 803 -12.01 -5.16 22.49
N LYS A 804 -12.74 -4.50 23.40
CA LYS A 804 -13.25 -3.14 23.15
C LYS A 804 -12.16 -2.10 23.30
N ILE A 805 -12.26 -1.08 22.45
CA ILE A 805 -11.40 0.10 22.43
C ILE A 805 -12.30 1.32 22.41
N LYS A 806 -12.23 2.13 23.46
CA LYS A 806 -12.99 3.38 23.57
C LYS A 806 -12.05 4.55 23.34
N ILE A 807 -12.38 5.38 22.36
CA ILE A 807 -11.61 6.55 21.97
C ILE A 807 -12.42 7.80 22.31
N THR A 808 -11.84 8.68 23.12
CA THR A 808 -12.42 9.99 23.42
C THR A 808 -11.56 11.07 22.79
N ALA A 809 -12.18 11.98 22.03
CA ALA A 809 -11.51 13.13 21.44
C ALA A 809 -12.02 14.43 22.04
N SER A 810 -11.11 15.36 22.35
CA SER A 810 -11.41 16.69 22.86
C SER A 810 -10.51 17.73 22.21
N VAL A 811 -11.00 18.94 22.05
CA VAL A 811 -10.22 20.05 21.50
C VAL A 811 -9.36 20.65 22.63
N LEU A 812 -8.07 20.88 22.34
CA LEU A 812 -7.20 21.67 23.21
C LEU A 812 -7.49 23.16 23.00
N PHE A 813 -8.51 23.64 23.64
CA PHE A 813 -8.90 25.04 23.61
C PHE A 813 -9.63 25.38 24.93
N GLU A 814 -9.17 26.36 25.63
CA GLU A 814 -9.81 26.86 26.84
C GLU A 814 -10.71 28.04 26.50
N GLY A 815 -11.98 27.91 26.76
CA GLY A 815 -12.95 28.99 26.53
C GLY A 815 -14.41 28.53 26.61
N SER A 816 -15.30 29.49 26.82
CA SER A 816 -16.74 29.26 26.97
C SER A 816 -17.45 28.69 25.73
N GLN A 817 -16.75 28.56 24.64
CA GLN A 817 -17.28 28.11 23.31
C GLN A 817 -16.51 26.91 22.76
N MET A 818 -15.94 26.09 23.60
CA MET A 818 -15.24 24.88 23.22
C MET A 818 -16.23 23.88 22.56
N PRO A 819 -15.88 23.28 21.41
CA PRO A 819 -16.66 22.19 20.83
C PRO A 819 -16.80 21.02 21.81
N ALA A 820 -17.98 20.39 21.82
CA ALA A 820 -18.21 19.21 22.64
C ALA A 820 -17.32 18.05 22.20
N SER A 821 -16.78 17.34 23.20
CA SER A 821 -16.00 16.11 22.98
C SER A 821 -16.86 15.02 22.32
N ALA A 822 -16.19 14.11 21.62
CA ALA A 822 -16.82 12.95 21.01
C ALA A 822 -16.20 11.65 21.50
N VAL A 823 -16.99 10.58 21.46
CA VAL A 823 -16.55 9.22 21.82
C VAL A 823 -16.86 8.28 20.67
N LEU A 824 -15.91 7.38 20.38
CA LEU A 824 -16.03 6.30 19.41
C LEU A 824 -15.64 4.98 20.09
N GLU A 825 -16.41 3.94 19.84
CA GLU A 825 -16.09 2.59 20.30
C GLU A 825 -15.76 1.70 19.11
N LEU A 826 -14.68 0.95 19.25
CA LEU A 826 -14.21 -0.08 18.31
C LEU A 826 -14.10 -1.41 19.02
N GLU A 827 -13.96 -2.48 18.27
CA GLU A 827 -13.64 -3.80 18.78
C GLU A 827 -12.57 -4.45 17.90
N SER A 828 -11.47 -4.91 18.51
CA SER A 828 -10.48 -5.72 17.82
C SER A 828 -10.89 -7.20 17.84
N LYS A 829 -10.63 -7.91 16.73
CA LYS A 829 -10.96 -9.31 16.54
C LYS A 829 -9.72 -10.19 16.71
N PRO A 830 -9.85 -11.47 17.09
CA PRO A 830 -8.72 -12.37 17.23
C PRO A 830 -7.83 -12.40 15.97
N ALA A 831 -6.53 -12.54 16.16
CA ALA A 831 -5.57 -12.78 15.09
C ALA A 831 -5.77 -14.19 14.49
N ALA A 832 -5.34 -14.38 13.25
CA ALA A 832 -5.51 -15.63 12.52
C ALA A 832 -4.51 -16.72 12.99
N HIS A 833 -3.27 -16.32 13.28
CA HIS A 833 -2.18 -17.24 13.60
C HIS A 833 -1.86 -17.26 15.10
N PRO A 834 -1.40 -18.39 15.65
CA PRO A 834 -0.88 -18.44 17.01
C PRO A 834 0.42 -17.64 17.11
N PHE A 835 0.64 -17.02 18.25
CA PHE A 835 1.83 -16.23 18.54
C PHE A 835 2.85 -17.01 19.33
N ILE A 836 4.14 -16.72 19.11
CA ILE A 836 5.24 -17.17 19.96
C ILE A 836 5.73 -16.00 20.80
N TYR A 837 5.35 -15.98 22.06
CA TYR A 837 5.79 -15.02 23.10
C TYR A 837 5.43 -15.55 24.48
N THR A 838 5.93 -14.91 25.54
CA THR A 838 5.50 -15.15 26.93
C THR A 838 4.62 -14.02 27.42
N GLU A 839 3.66 -14.30 28.27
CA GLU A 839 2.77 -13.27 28.85
C GLU A 839 3.55 -12.22 29.65
N SER A 840 4.64 -12.62 30.31
CA SER A 840 5.51 -11.70 31.04
C SER A 840 6.22 -10.70 30.12
N GLU A 841 6.58 -11.09 28.90
CA GLU A 841 7.18 -10.21 27.88
C GLU A 841 6.12 -9.31 27.24
N ALA A 842 4.96 -9.87 26.92
CA ALA A 842 3.84 -9.09 26.38
C ALA A 842 3.39 -7.97 27.34
N ALA A 843 3.44 -8.21 28.65
CA ALA A 843 3.12 -7.21 29.66
C ALA A 843 4.11 -6.01 29.71
N LEU A 844 5.29 -6.14 29.09
CA LEU A 844 6.26 -5.06 28.96
C LEU A 844 6.06 -4.19 27.72
N ILE A 845 5.18 -4.59 26.81
CA ILE A 845 4.81 -3.76 25.65
C ILE A 845 3.98 -2.57 26.15
N PRO A 846 4.39 -1.32 25.87
CA PRO A 846 3.69 -0.16 26.42
C PRO A 846 2.23 -0.09 25.97
N MET A 847 1.30 -0.02 26.94
CA MET A 847 -0.15 -0.02 26.70
C MET A 847 -0.76 1.37 26.55
N SER A 848 -0.05 2.46 26.91
CA SER A 848 -0.62 3.80 26.84
C SER A 848 0.23 4.77 26.02
N SER A 849 -0.46 5.68 25.33
CA SER A 849 0.14 6.79 24.59
C SER A 849 0.89 7.80 25.49
N ASP A 850 0.51 7.89 26.76
CA ASP A 850 1.15 8.76 27.75
C ASP A 850 2.39 8.13 28.39
N SER A 851 2.58 6.82 28.18
CA SER A 851 3.91 6.27 28.34
C SER A 851 4.72 6.83 27.17
N PRO A 852 5.64 7.79 27.39
CA PRO A 852 6.62 8.08 26.35
C PRO A 852 7.22 6.74 25.98
N PHE A 853 7.30 6.41 24.69
CA PHE A 853 8.05 5.29 24.21
C PHE A 853 9.44 5.40 24.84
N GLY A 854 9.64 4.66 25.92
CA GLY A 854 10.66 4.95 26.91
C GLY A 854 10.77 6.44 27.23
N GLN A 855 10.47 6.88 28.44
CA GLN A 855 11.32 7.93 29.02
C GLN A 855 12.72 7.48 28.63
N SER A 856 13.35 8.19 27.73
CA SER A 856 14.61 7.80 27.16
C SER A 856 15.49 7.26 28.28
N ALA A 857 15.85 5.99 28.22
CA ALA A 857 17.16 5.60 28.69
C ALA A 857 18.08 6.69 28.14
N ALA A 858 18.82 7.39 28.98
CA ALA A 858 19.58 8.58 28.60
C ALA A 858 20.20 8.32 27.22
N LYS A 859 19.89 9.21 26.24
CA LYS A 859 20.28 9.01 24.84
C LYS A 859 21.69 8.49 24.80
N SER A 860 21.94 7.47 24.06
CA SER A 860 23.29 6.92 23.93
C SER A 860 24.24 8.00 23.40
N ALA A 861 25.50 7.91 23.67
CA ALA A 861 26.49 8.85 23.13
C ALA A 861 26.41 8.96 21.60
N SER A 862 26.04 7.87 20.91
CA SER A 862 25.79 7.83 19.47
C SER A 862 24.55 8.64 19.06
N GLU A 863 23.44 8.55 19.78
CA GLU A 863 22.23 9.32 19.51
C GLU A 863 22.44 10.82 19.73
N LEU A 864 23.18 11.19 20.80
CA LEU A 864 23.54 12.58 21.07
C LEU A 864 24.45 13.13 19.98
N GLU A 865 25.40 12.34 19.49
CA GLU A 865 26.29 12.72 18.40
C GLU A 865 25.54 12.85 17.08
N GLN A 866 24.62 11.95 16.77
CA GLN A 866 23.78 12.06 15.57
C GLN A 866 22.85 13.30 15.63
N GLU A 867 22.25 13.59 16.78
CA GLU A 867 21.48 14.84 16.95
C GLU A 867 22.37 16.09 16.80
N ARG A 868 23.58 16.02 17.30
CA ARG A 868 24.55 17.12 17.12
C ARG A 868 24.88 17.33 15.65
N LEU A 869 25.24 16.25 14.94
CA LEU A 869 25.55 16.27 13.52
C LEU A 869 24.34 16.72 12.66
N LEU A 870 23.14 16.29 13.02
CA LEU A 870 21.90 16.72 12.36
C LEU A 870 21.65 18.23 12.58
N LYS A 871 21.82 18.71 13.81
CA LYS A 871 21.70 20.16 14.13
C LYS A 871 22.74 20.99 13.39
N GLU A 872 23.97 20.51 13.32
CA GLU A 872 25.07 21.20 12.61
C GLU A 872 24.79 21.22 11.10
N ARG A 873 24.36 20.11 10.52
CA ARG A 873 23.98 20.01 9.10
C ARG A 873 22.81 20.95 8.76
N ASN A 874 21.79 20.97 9.61
CA ASN A 874 20.63 21.86 9.43
C ASN A 874 21.02 23.35 9.58
N ALA A 875 21.92 23.67 10.53
CA ALA A 875 22.44 25.03 10.68
C ALA A 875 23.32 25.46 9.49
N GLN A 876 24.08 24.53 8.92
CA GLN A 876 24.87 24.77 7.71
C GLN A 876 23.97 24.97 6.48
N ARG A 877 22.93 24.17 6.34
CA ARG A 877 21.90 24.30 5.29
C ARG A 877 21.16 25.63 5.38
N LEU A 878 20.75 26.04 6.58
CA LEU A 878 20.16 27.38 6.79
C LEU A 878 21.09 28.48 6.33
N LYS A 879 22.37 28.43 6.66
CA LYS A 879 23.36 29.39 6.20
C LYS A 879 23.54 29.41 4.67
N GLU A 880 23.49 28.23 4.03
CA GLU A 880 23.55 28.10 2.57
C GLU A 880 22.31 28.72 1.91
N VAL A 881 21.11 28.48 2.47
CA VAL A 881 19.86 29.08 2.00
C VAL A 881 19.86 30.58 2.20
N GLU A 882 20.30 31.09 3.37
CA GLU A 882 20.45 32.52 3.63
C GLU A 882 21.44 33.16 2.66
N LYS A 883 22.55 32.51 2.36
CA LYS A 883 23.53 32.95 1.38
C LYS A 883 22.94 32.99 -0.04
N GLN A 884 22.23 31.94 -0.44
CA GLN A 884 21.56 31.92 -1.74
C GLN A 884 20.50 33.03 -1.86
N GLN A 885 19.74 33.27 -0.79
CA GLN A 885 18.77 34.38 -0.76
C GLN A 885 19.43 35.76 -0.82
N ALA A 886 20.55 35.92 -0.15
CA ALA A 886 21.35 37.16 -0.24
C ALA A 886 21.91 37.35 -1.65
N ASP A 887 22.49 36.32 -2.25
CA ASP A 887 23.01 36.34 -3.63
C ASP A 887 21.93 36.64 -4.67
N PHE A 888 20.68 36.21 -4.42
CA PHE A 888 19.51 36.51 -5.25
C PHE A 888 19.04 37.96 -5.08
N GLY A 889 19.18 38.52 -3.87
CA GLY A 889 18.83 39.91 -3.56
C GLY A 889 19.83 40.93 -4.18
N GLU A 890 21.10 40.56 -4.31
CA GLU A 890 22.15 41.42 -4.91
C GLU A 890 22.14 41.43 -6.45
N LYS A 891 21.43 40.40 -7.08
CA LYS A 891 21.29 40.33 -8.56
C LYS A 891 20.04 41.02 -9.11
N LYS A 892 19.25 41.67 -8.26
CA LYS A 892 18.15 42.59 -8.63
C LYS A 892 18.57 44.02 -8.43
#